data_a9d6e29a0991791a0c3a062f87eb590f
#
_entry.id   a9d6e29a0991791a0c3a062f87eb590f
#
_cell.length_a   1.000
_cell.length_b   1.000
_cell.length_c   1.000
_cell.angle_alpha   90.00
_cell.angle_beta   90.00
_cell.angle_gamma   90.00
#
_symmetry.space_group_name_H-M   'P 1'
#
loop_
_entity.id
_entity.type
_entity.pdbx_description
1 polymer ?
#
loop_
_entity_poly.entity_id
_entity_poly.type
_entity_poly.pdbx_seq_one_letter_code
_entity_poly.pdbx_strand_id
1 'polypeptide(L)'
;MADPSPAKSMGDPGITPLSPSHTQQNDTDQVPSGPSFVVVVAIDFGTTSSGYAYAFAKEPECIHTMRRWEGGDPGVSNQKTPTTILLTPDRKFHSFGYAARDFYHDLDPSESKHWLYLEKFKMKLHTTANLSINTDLHAANGKRVKALDIFAYALAFFKEQALKELSDQTGGEFDNSDVRWVITVPAIWKMPAKQFMREAAYKSGLVSRENPEQLIIALEPEAASIYCRKLRLHQMVDLGTQTTQNGFSPSDNVGSGMSQASPAKEHVRRNRQSRTFLVENVIGELWSELEEGDRYVVVDCGGGTIDLTVHQIRLPEGHLKELYKASGGPYGSIGIDYEFEKLLCKIFGQDFIDQFKIKRPAAWVDLMIAFESRKRAAAPDRTNPLNINLPFSFIDYYKKFRGHSVEHALRKSNVDFVKWSSQGMLRMNPDAMNSLFKPTIDHIIQHLTELFEKPEVSDIKFLFLVGGFAESPLLQQAVQNMLQGRSRIIIPHDVGLTILKGAVLFGLDPSVIKVRRSPLTYGVGVLNRFVEGKHPPEKLLVKDGTRWCTDVFDTFIAADQSVALGEMVKRSYTPAKPSQQVIVIHVYCSEKENASFISEPGVRKCGTLRLDVSGTESTAARREIQTLMQFGDTEIRAMAVDVSTGRTVKASIDFLSH
;
A
#
# COMPACT_ATOMS: atom_id res chain seq x y z
N MET A 1 -41.39 16.84 -33.20
CA MET A 1 -40.89 17.34 -31.92
C MET A 1 -39.37 17.40 -32.04
N ALA A 2 -38.81 18.59 -32.08
CA ALA A 2 -37.40 18.82 -32.40
C ALA A 2 -36.54 18.48 -31.19
N ASP A 3 -35.52 17.68 -31.45
CA ASP A 3 -34.45 17.32 -30.55
C ASP A 3 -33.73 18.59 -30.09
N PRO A 4 -33.54 18.84 -28.76
CA PRO A 4 -32.84 20.06 -28.32
C PRO A 4 -31.35 19.95 -28.59
N SER A 5 -30.86 20.84 -29.44
CA SER A 5 -29.42 21.05 -29.67
C SER A 5 -28.66 21.23 -28.35
N PRO A 6 -27.42 20.70 -28.24
CA PRO A 6 -26.65 20.77 -27.02
C PRO A 6 -26.35 22.21 -26.63
N ALA A 7 -26.53 22.50 -25.36
CA ALA A 7 -26.29 23.82 -24.76
C ALA A 7 -24.82 24.25 -24.87
N LYS A 8 -24.58 25.41 -25.46
CA LYS A 8 -23.29 26.10 -25.43
C LYS A 8 -23.10 26.72 -24.06
N SER A 9 -22.20 26.25 -23.26
CA SER A 9 -21.81 26.91 -22.02
C SER A 9 -20.71 27.93 -22.28
N MET A 10 -20.86 29.13 -21.73
CA MET A 10 -19.77 30.12 -21.64
C MET A 10 -19.33 30.14 -20.18
N GLY A 11 -18.15 29.61 -19.92
CA GLY A 11 -17.53 29.62 -18.60
C GLY A 11 -16.69 30.85 -18.35
N ASP A 12 -16.40 31.09 -17.08
CA ASP A 12 -15.33 31.94 -16.58
C ASP A 12 -14.01 31.64 -17.30
N PRO A 13 -13.04 32.56 -17.46
CA PRO A 13 -11.79 32.30 -18.18
C PRO A 13 -11.03 31.15 -17.52
N GLY A 14 -11.18 29.93 -18.05
CA GLY A 14 -10.58 28.70 -17.54
C GLY A 14 -11.52 27.48 -17.51
N ILE A 15 -12.84 27.67 -17.57
CA ILE A 15 -13.80 26.55 -17.58
C ILE A 15 -14.39 26.44 -18.98
N THR A 16 -14.24 25.28 -19.61
CA THR A 16 -14.75 24.98 -20.95
C THR A 16 -16.07 24.25 -20.90
N PRO A 17 -16.96 24.56 -21.86
CA PRO A 17 -18.25 23.87 -21.96
C PRO A 17 -18.11 22.40 -22.37
N LEU A 18 -18.90 21.55 -21.74
CA LEU A 18 -19.00 20.13 -22.05
C LEU A 18 -20.13 19.85 -23.04
N SER A 19 -19.87 19.01 -24.04
CA SER A 19 -20.92 18.36 -24.82
C SER A 19 -21.18 16.98 -24.25
N PRO A 20 -22.40 16.66 -23.79
CA PRO A 20 -22.72 15.32 -23.35
C PRO A 20 -22.89 14.40 -24.56
N SER A 21 -21.92 13.53 -24.81
CA SER A 21 -22.09 12.38 -25.67
C SER A 21 -21.56 11.14 -24.98
N HIS A 22 -22.48 10.34 -24.44
CA HIS A 22 -22.17 8.99 -24.02
C HIS A 22 -22.16 8.10 -25.27
N THR A 23 -20.98 7.68 -25.71
CA THR A 23 -20.84 6.55 -26.63
C THR A 23 -19.83 5.60 -26.02
N GLN A 24 -20.33 4.49 -25.52
CA GLN A 24 -19.51 3.32 -25.31
C GLN A 24 -19.15 2.78 -26.71
N GLN A 25 -17.92 2.94 -27.12
CA GLN A 25 -17.37 2.18 -28.25
C GLN A 25 -16.36 1.21 -27.66
N ASN A 26 -16.73 -0.06 -27.73
CA ASN A 26 -15.78 -1.17 -27.61
C ASN A 26 -15.03 -1.26 -28.94
N ASP A 27 -13.99 -0.46 -29.13
CA ASP A 27 -13.02 -0.71 -30.19
C ASP A 27 -11.97 -1.68 -29.63
N THR A 28 -12.22 -2.97 -29.88
CA THR A 28 -11.29 -4.08 -29.63
C THR A 28 -10.28 -4.26 -30.77
N ASP A 29 -9.78 -3.20 -31.37
CA ASP A 29 -8.77 -3.35 -32.40
C ASP A 29 -7.52 -2.52 -32.13
N GLN A 30 -6.42 -3.27 -31.95
CA GLN A 30 -5.03 -2.84 -31.85
C GLN A 30 -4.64 -2.15 -30.52
N VAL A 31 -4.41 -2.99 -29.50
CA VAL A 31 -3.42 -2.64 -28.45
C VAL A 31 -2.10 -2.34 -29.18
N PRO A 32 -1.56 -1.11 -29.12
CA PRO A 32 -0.21 -0.86 -29.61
C PRO A 32 0.68 -1.87 -28.87
N SER A 33 1.50 -2.63 -29.59
CA SER A 33 2.50 -3.47 -28.97
C SER A 33 3.36 -2.54 -28.10
N GLY A 34 3.11 -2.54 -26.79
CA GLY A 34 3.89 -1.78 -25.83
C GLY A 34 5.35 -2.19 -25.92
N PRO A 35 6.30 -1.37 -25.43
CA PRO A 35 7.71 -1.69 -25.48
C PRO A 35 7.92 -3.10 -24.91
N SER A 36 8.66 -3.95 -25.65
CA SER A 36 8.98 -5.30 -25.22
C SER A 36 10.07 -5.22 -24.15
N PHE A 37 9.73 -5.53 -22.90
CA PHE A 37 10.69 -5.61 -21.80
C PHE A 37 11.31 -7.01 -21.73
N VAL A 38 12.60 -7.07 -21.39
CA VAL A 38 13.35 -8.32 -21.22
C VAL A 38 13.11 -8.90 -19.83
N VAL A 39 12.96 -8.02 -18.83
CA VAL A 39 12.79 -8.37 -17.43
C VAL A 39 11.76 -7.47 -16.75
N VAL A 40 11.02 -8.02 -15.83
CA VAL A 40 10.18 -7.28 -14.89
C VAL A 40 10.87 -7.24 -13.54
N VAL A 41 11.04 -6.07 -12.97
CA VAL A 41 11.54 -5.86 -11.61
C VAL A 41 10.45 -5.19 -10.79
N ALA A 42 10.03 -5.84 -9.71
CA ALA A 42 9.07 -5.29 -8.75
C ALA A 42 9.78 -4.82 -7.48
N ILE A 43 9.41 -3.66 -6.99
CA ILE A 43 9.84 -3.10 -5.71
C ILE A 43 8.62 -3.08 -4.79
N ASP A 44 8.66 -3.89 -3.74
CA ASP A 44 7.71 -3.79 -2.64
C ASP A 44 8.24 -2.78 -1.64
N PHE A 45 7.68 -1.58 -1.69
CA PHE A 45 8.05 -0.46 -0.85
C PHE A 45 7.16 -0.41 0.40
N GLY A 46 7.46 -1.27 1.39
CA GLY A 46 6.67 -1.39 2.61
C GLY A 46 6.95 -0.28 3.64
N THR A 47 6.06 -0.13 4.63
CA THR A 47 6.23 0.85 5.72
C THR A 47 7.40 0.51 6.64
N THR A 48 7.59 -0.78 6.94
CA THR A 48 8.60 -1.27 7.89
C THR A 48 9.75 -1.98 7.19
N SER A 49 9.49 -2.67 6.10
CA SER A 49 10.49 -3.38 5.30
C SER A 49 10.17 -3.29 3.82
N SER A 50 11.22 -3.22 3.01
CA SER A 50 11.14 -3.13 1.55
C SER A 50 12.08 -4.14 0.90
N GLY A 51 11.81 -4.47 -0.34
CA GLY A 51 12.64 -5.39 -1.11
C GLY A 51 12.28 -5.36 -2.59
N TYR A 52 13.05 -6.09 -3.40
CA TYR A 52 12.75 -6.27 -4.81
C TYR A 52 12.83 -7.74 -5.23
N ALA A 53 12.13 -8.04 -6.30
CA ALA A 53 12.18 -9.33 -6.98
C ALA A 53 12.07 -9.09 -8.49
N TYR A 54 12.51 -10.06 -9.27
CA TYR A 54 12.42 -9.96 -10.73
C TYR A 54 12.18 -11.31 -11.37
N ALA A 55 11.67 -11.28 -12.61
CA ALA A 55 11.60 -12.44 -13.49
C ALA A 55 11.87 -12.01 -14.93
N PHE A 56 12.61 -12.84 -15.67
CA PHE A 56 12.79 -12.64 -17.09
C PHE A 56 11.51 -12.98 -17.85
N ALA A 57 11.18 -12.20 -18.87
CA ALA A 57 9.96 -12.40 -19.66
C ALA A 57 9.91 -13.79 -20.33
N LYS A 58 11.08 -14.38 -20.61
CA LYS A 58 11.21 -15.73 -21.17
C LYS A 58 10.99 -16.86 -20.16
N GLU A 59 11.14 -16.56 -18.86
CA GLU A 59 11.02 -17.52 -17.74
C GLU A 59 10.10 -16.96 -16.64
N PRO A 60 8.82 -16.72 -16.94
CA PRO A 60 7.91 -15.99 -16.05
C PRO A 60 7.62 -16.74 -14.73
N GLU A 61 7.86 -18.04 -14.69
CA GLU A 61 7.66 -18.87 -13.48
C GLU A 61 8.87 -18.79 -12.51
N CYS A 62 10.02 -18.31 -12.98
CA CYS A 62 11.24 -18.21 -12.18
C CYS A 62 11.35 -16.81 -11.55
N ILE A 63 10.73 -16.62 -10.37
CA ILE A 63 10.82 -15.35 -9.63
C ILE A 63 12.05 -15.38 -8.72
N HIS A 64 12.97 -14.49 -8.99
CA HIS A 64 14.18 -14.27 -8.20
C HIS A 64 13.93 -13.20 -7.14
N THR A 65 14.36 -13.47 -5.91
CA THR A 65 14.29 -12.50 -4.80
C THR A 65 15.67 -12.24 -4.25
N MET A 66 15.96 -11.02 -3.85
CA MET A 66 17.20 -10.68 -3.16
C MET A 66 17.37 -11.55 -1.92
N ARG A 67 18.52 -12.18 -1.77
CA ARG A 67 18.78 -13.14 -0.68
C ARG A 67 19.68 -12.57 0.43
N ARG A 68 20.40 -11.52 0.15
CA ARG A 68 21.40 -10.98 1.09
C ARG A 68 21.51 -9.47 0.94
N TRP A 69 21.16 -8.75 1.98
CA TRP A 69 21.36 -7.30 2.09
C TRP A 69 22.64 -7.01 2.86
N GLU A 70 23.30 -5.90 2.51
CA GLU A 70 24.42 -5.39 3.27
C GLU A 70 23.97 -4.97 4.68
N GLY A 71 24.70 -5.38 5.73
CA GLY A 71 24.31 -5.19 7.12
C GLY A 71 23.35 -6.25 7.66
N GLY A 72 22.85 -6.05 8.88
CA GLY A 72 21.96 -6.97 9.59
C GLY A 72 22.68 -8.10 10.32
N ASP A 73 21.90 -9.02 10.90
CA ASP A 73 22.46 -10.10 11.72
C ASP A 73 23.21 -11.13 10.87
N PRO A 74 24.47 -11.44 11.21
CA PRO A 74 25.26 -12.43 10.48
C PRO A 74 24.57 -13.80 10.46
N GLY A 75 24.46 -14.40 9.28
CA GLY A 75 23.86 -15.75 9.09
C GLY A 75 22.35 -15.78 8.94
N VAL A 76 21.66 -14.66 9.04
CA VAL A 76 20.22 -14.56 8.75
C VAL A 76 20.05 -14.14 7.29
N SER A 77 19.34 -14.97 6.51
CA SER A 77 18.94 -14.61 5.15
C SER A 77 17.68 -13.77 5.22
N ASN A 78 17.81 -12.47 5.00
CA ASN A 78 16.69 -11.54 4.95
C ASN A 78 16.41 -11.19 3.49
N GLN A 79 15.20 -11.51 3.03
CA GLN A 79 14.76 -11.21 1.67
C GLN A 79 14.25 -9.77 1.51
N LYS A 80 14.02 -9.07 2.62
CA LYS A 80 13.70 -7.65 2.70
C LYS A 80 14.64 -6.95 3.67
N THR A 81 14.84 -5.67 3.47
CA THR A 81 15.62 -4.78 4.34
C THR A 81 14.69 -3.78 5.03
N PRO A 82 15.01 -3.25 6.22
CA PRO A 82 14.21 -2.21 6.85
C PRO A 82 13.99 -1.01 5.93
N THR A 83 12.79 -0.43 5.95
CA THR A 83 12.50 0.82 5.23
C THR A 83 13.05 2.00 6.03
N THR A 84 14.35 2.10 6.06
CA THR A 84 15.11 3.14 6.75
C THR A 84 16.11 3.78 5.79
N ILE A 85 16.32 5.07 5.93
CA ILE A 85 17.26 5.83 5.12
C ILE A 85 18.09 6.75 6.01
N LEU A 86 19.36 6.83 5.71
CA LEU A 86 20.30 7.69 6.40
C LEU A 86 20.88 8.71 5.42
N LEU A 87 20.78 9.98 5.80
CA LEU A 87 21.47 11.06 5.10
C LEU A 87 22.57 11.64 5.99
N THR A 88 23.62 12.10 5.34
CA THR A 88 24.68 12.89 5.99
C THR A 88 24.13 14.19 6.57
N PRO A 89 24.87 14.87 7.46
CA PRO A 89 24.52 16.23 7.92
C PRO A 89 24.27 17.23 6.78
N ASP A 90 24.93 17.04 5.63
CA ASP A 90 24.75 17.84 4.40
C ASP A 90 23.56 17.44 3.55
N ARG A 91 22.71 16.52 4.06
CA ARG A 91 21.51 16.01 3.40
C ARG A 91 21.77 15.18 2.13
N LYS A 92 22.94 14.61 1.96
CA LYS A 92 23.26 13.66 0.89
C LYS A 92 22.89 12.25 1.31
N PHE A 93 22.44 11.45 0.37
CA PHE A 93 22.21 10.02 0.60
C PHE A 93 23.49 9.34 1.08
N HIS A 94 23.38 8.57 2.15
CA HIS A 94 24.47 7.75 2.68
C HIS A 94 24.19 6.26 2.48
N SER A 95 23.07 5.76 3.02
CA SER A 95 22.72 4.34 2.96
C SER A 95 21.23 4.10 3.18
N PHE A 96 20.78 2.88 2.85
CA PHE A 96 19.40 2.41 3.03
C PHE A 96 19.40 1.07 3.78
N GLY A 97 18.29 0.77 4.44
CA GLY A 97 18.04 -0.53 5.05
C GLY A 97 18.91 -0.84 6.26
N TYR A 98 19.38 -2.08 6.34
CA TYR A 98 20.25 -2.52 7.43
C TYR A 98 21.53 -1.68 7.55
N ALA A 99 22.19 -1.38 6.43
CA ALA A 99 23.39 -0.55 6.42
C ALA A 99 23.15 0.84 7.03
N ALA A 100 21.97 1.45 6.74
CA ALA A 100 21.59 2.73 7.34
C ALA A 100 21.36 2.63 8.84
N ARG A 101 20.67 1.58 9.27
CA ARG A 101 20.34 1.33 10.66
C ARG A 101 21.60 1.06 11.48
N ASP A 102 22.42 0.14 11.01
CA ASP A 102 23.61 -0.31 11.73
C ASP A 102 24.65 0.83 11.84
N PHE A 103 24.88 1.58 10.75
CA PHE A 103 25.74 2.75 10.79
C PHE A 103 25.23 3.83 11.78
N TYR A 104 23.93 4.11 11.78
CA TYR A 104 23.35 5.10 12.69
C TYR A 104 23.43 4.66 14.15
N HIS A 105 23.31 3.36 14.42
CA HIS A 105 23.48 2.76 15.73
C HIS A 105 24.92 2.96 16.28
N ASP A 106 25.91 2.80 15.41
CA ASP A 106 27.34 2.89 15.78
C ASP A 106 27.83 4.34 15.96
N LEU A 107 27.04 5.34 15.59
CA LEU A 107 27.40 6.75 15.74
C LEU A 107 27.41 7.19 17.21
N ASP A 108 28.44 7.94 17.57
CA ASP A 108 28.48 8.63 18.85
C ASP A 108 27.24 9.54 19.06
N PRO A 109 26.73 9.65 20.31
CA PRO A 109 25.60 10.56 20.61
C PRO A 109 25.83 12.03 20.24
N SER A 110 27.08 12.47 20.14
CA SER A 110 27.45 13.81 19.66
C SER A 110 27.32 13.97 18.15
N GLU A 111 27.46 12.88 17.39
CA GLU A 111 27.37 12.85 15.93
C GLU A 111 25.95 12.53 15.46
N SER A 112 25.31 11.51 16.03
CA SER A 112 23.99 11.02 15.62
C SER A 112 22.90 12.12 15.59
N LYS A 113 23.00 13.15 16.44
CA LYS A 113 22.11 14.32 16.45
C LYS A 113 22.22 15.20 15.19
N HIS A 114 23.29 15.05 14.39
CA HIS A 114 23.49 15.82 13.16
C HIS A 114 23.07 15.05 11.91
N TRP A 115 23.13 13.72 11.96
CA TRP A 115 22.70 12.84 10.89
C TRP A 115 21.18 12.78 10.77
N LEU A 116 20.68 12.51 9.58
CA LEU A 116 19.25 12.49 9.30
C LEU A 116 18.80 11.04 9.06
N TYR A 117 18.36 10.40 10.12
CA TYR A 117 17.82 9.04 10.08
C TYR A 117 16.28 9.11 9.96
N LEU A 118 15.72 8.41 8.98
CA LEU A 118 14.28 8.36 8.75
C LEU A 118 13.82 6.89 8.67
N GLU A 119 12.72 6.61 9.33
CA GLU A 119 12.01 5.34 9.27
C GLU A 119 10.50 5.56 9.21
N LYS A 120 9.75 4.52 8.79
CA LYS A 120 8.26 4.55 8.76
C LYS A 120 7.68 5.73 7.96
N PHE A 121 8.46 6.36 7.11
CA PHE A 121 8.09 7.59 6.39
C PHE A 121 7.03 7.38 5.31
N LYS A 122 6.80 6.14 4.83
CA LYS A 122 5.75 5.79 3.87
C LYS A 122 4.36 6.25 4.36
N MET A 123 4.10 6.15 5.66
CA MET A 123 2.80 6.54 6.25
C MET A 123 2.46 8.02 6.05
N LYS A 124 3.45 8.88 5.85
CA LYS A 124 3.23 10.30 5.59
C LYS A 124 2.38 10.55 4.34
N LEU A 125 2.53 9.72 3.31
CA LEU A 125 1.75 9.82 2.08
C LEU A 125 0.27 9.48 2.30
N HIS A 126 -0.03 8.60 3.26
CA HIS A 126 -1.40 8.25 3.63
C HIS A 126 -2.05 9.32 4.52
N THR A 127 -1.31 9.82 5.51
CA THR A 127 -1.86 10.70 6.57
C THR A 127 -1.92 12.18 6.20
N THR A 128 -1.25 12.61 5.12
CA THR A 128 -1.22 14.03 4.71
C THR A 128 -2.44 14.36 3.86
N ALA A 129 -3.33 15.20 4.39
CA ALA A 129 -4.56 15.61 3.70
C ALA A 129 -4.28 16.38 2.40
N ASN A 130 -3.30 17.28 2.42
CA ASN A 130 -2.89 18.13 1.27
C ASN A 130 -1.48 17.70 0.84
N LEU A 131 -1.36 16.47 0.34
CA LEU A 131 -0.09 15.93 -0.15
C LEU A 131 0.34 16.68 -1.41
N SER A 132 1.58 17.19 -1.41
CA SER A 132 2.18 17.88 -2.54
C SER A 132 3.65 17.47 -2.71
N ILE A 133 4.26 17.84 -3.83
CA ILE A 133 5.70 17.64 -4.06
C ILE A 133 6.58 18.35 -3.01
N ASN A 134 6.03 19.35 -2.32
CA ASN A 134 6.71 20.12 -1.29
C ASN A 134 6.52 19.58 0.14
N THR A 135 5.81 18.45 0.30
CA THR A 135 5.58 17.82 1.60
C THR A 135 6.91 17.50 2.30
N ASP A 136 6.98 17.82 3.60
CA ASP A 136 8.15 17.60 4.43
C ASP A 136 7.99 16.34 5.30
N LEU A 137 9.12 15.66 5.53
CA LEU A 137 9.32 14.62 6.53
C LEU A 137 10.18 15.16 7.68
N HIS A 138 10.13 14.46 8.82
CA HIS A 138 11.00 14.75 9.95
C HIS A 138 11.91 13.54 10.20
N ALA A 139 13.21 13.80 10.25
CA ALA A 139 14.19 12.82 10.69
C ALA A 139 14.09 12.58 12.21
N ALA A 140 14.72 11.51 12.71
CA ALA A 140 14.71 11.15 14.14
C ALA A 140 15.18 12.30 15.05
N ASN A 141 16.07 13.16 14.56
CA ASN A 141 16.55 14.36 15.28
C ASN A 141 15.62 15.60 15.14
N GLY A 142 14.41 15.44 14.54
CA GLY A 142 13.43 16.50 14.34
C GLY A 142 13.68 17.43 13.14
N LYS A 143 14.82 17.29 12.43
CA LYS A 143 15.12 18.12 11.25
C LYS A 143 14.20 17.75 10.08
N ARG A 144 13.80 18.78 9.29
CA ARG A 144 12.93 18.61 8.13
C ARG A 144 13.73 18.28 6.88
N VAL A 145 13.18 17.40 6.04
CA VAL A 145 13.68 17.05 4.71
C VAL A 145 12.51 16.91 3.75
N LYS A 146 12.73 17.12 2.46
CA LYS A 146 11.68 16.95 1.45
C LYS A 146 11.34 15.47 1.28
N ALA A 147 10.04 15.14 1.40
CA ALA A 147 9.57 13.77 1.22
C ALA A 147 9.96 13.22 -0.16
N LEU A 148 9.80 14.02 -1.21
CA LEU A 148 10.11 13.58 -2.58
C LEU A 148 11.57 13.16 -2.74
N ASP A 149 12.52 13.82 -2.05
CA ASP A 149 13.94 13.45 -2.10
C ASP A 149 14.18 12.10 -1.44
N ILE A 150 13.54 11.86 -0.28
CA ILE A 150 13.68 10.62 0.48
C ILE A 150 13.16 9.43 -0.31
N PHE A 151 11.96 9.56 -0.91
CA PHE A 151 11.41 8.49 -1.74
C PHE A 151 12.22 8.27 -3.02
N ALA A 152 12.73 9.34 -3.63
CA ALA A 152 13.61 9.23 -4.80
C ALA A 152 14.93 8.53 -4.46
N TYR A 153 15.58 8.84 -3.35
CA TYR A 153 16.78 8.15 -2.90
C TYR A 153 16.54 6.65 -2.65
N ALA A 154 15.42 6.32 -2.02
CA ALA A 154 15.07 4.92 -1.77
C ALA A 154 14.85 4.15 -3.09
N LEU A 155 14.14 4.73 -4.07
CA LEU A 155 13.91 4.11 -5.37
C LEU A 155 15.21 4.00 -6.18
N ALA A 156 16.08 5.02 -6.13
CA ALA A 156 17.40 4.98 -6.75
C ALA A 156 18.25 3.84 -6.20
N PHE A 157 18.25 3.66 -4.88
CA PHE A 157 18.94 2.54 -4.22
C PHE A 157 18.46 1.19 -4.75
N PHE A 158 17.15 0.94 -4.82
CA PHE A 158 16.62 -0.32 -5.35
C PHE A 158 16.93 -0.52 -6.81
N LYS A 159 16.89 0.55 -7.63
CA LYS A 159 17.30 0.51 -9.03
C LYS A 159 18.75 0.03 -9.16
N GLU A 160 19.67 0.66 -8.44
CA GLU A 160 21.09 0.33 -8.49
C GLU A 160 21.36 -1.12 -8.05
N GLN A 161 20.70 -1.57 -6.96
CA GLN A 161 20.83 -2.96 -6.48
C GLN A 161 20.32 -3.96 -7.52
N ALA A 162 19.13 -3.71 -8.10
CA ALA A 162 18.54 -4.61 -9.07
C ALA A 162 19.35 -4.68 -10.38
N LEU A 163 19.77 -3.53 -10.94
CA LEU A 163 20.58 -3.50 -12.16
C LEU A 163 21.94 -4.17 -11.96
N LYS A 164 22.56 -3.97 -10.79
CA LYS A 164 23.81 -4.67 -10.44
C LYS A 164 23.62 -6.18 -10.42
N GLU A 165 22.57 -6.68 -9.75
CA GLU A 165 22.29 -8.12 -9.69
C GLU A 165 21.98 -8.70 -11.07
N LEU A 166 21.20 -7.99 -11.90
CA LEU A 166 20.91 -8.38 -13.27
C LEU A 166 22.19 -8.44 -14.13
N SER A 167 23.07 -7.45 -13.98
CA SER A 167 24.37 -7.43 -14.66
C SER A 167 25.27 -8.59 -14.23
N ASP A 168 25.31 -8.88 -12.93
CA ASP A 168 26.09 -10.00 -12.38
C ASP A 168 25.56 -11.36 -12.90
N GLN A 169 24.24 -11.51 -13.06
CA GLN A 169 23.63 -12.74 -13.56
C GLN A 169 23.78 -12.94 -15.06
N THR A 170 23.71 -11.85 -15.84
CA THR A 170 23.80 -11.91 -17.29
C THR A 170 25.23 -11.86 -17.81
N GLY A 171 26.19 -11.54 -16.95
CA GLY A 171 27.60 -11.45 -17.29
C GLY A 171 27.98 -10.21 -18.12
N GLY A 172 27.13 -9.18 -18.13
CA GLY A 172 27.34 -7.92 -18.85
C GLY A 172 26.54 -6.77 -18.26
N GLU A 173 26.78 -5.54 -18.70
CA GLU A 173 26.00 -4.38 -18.28
C GLU A 173 24.55 -4.51 -18.72
N PHE A 174 23.60 -4.30 -17.80
CA PHE A 174 22.17 -4.42 -18.06
C PHE A 174 21.54 -3.03 -18.21
N ASP A 175 20.88 -2.78 -19.34
CA ASP A 175 20.28 -1.48 -19.62
C ASP A 175 18.94 -1.32 -18.86
N ASN A 176 18.77 -0.19 -18.22
CA ASN A 176 17.52 0.16 -17.55
C ASN A 176 16.32 0.22 -18.51
N SER A 177 16.53 0.50 -19.80
CA SER A 177 15.47 0.53 -20.81
C SER A 177 14.84 -0.84 -21.08
N ASP A 178 15.54 -1.93 -20.78
CA ASP A 178 15.05 -3.31 -20.93
C ASP A 178 14.20 -3.78 -19.75
N VAL A 179 14.09 -2.96 -18.71
CA VAL A 179 13.37 -3.28 -17.46
C VAL A 179 11.98 -2.66 -17.46
N ARG A 180 10.96 -3.47 -17.20
CA ARG A 180 9.66 -2.97 -16.72
C ARG A 180 9.68 -2.93 -15.20
N TRP A 181 9.47 -1.75 -14.65
CA TRP A 181 9.41 -1.53 -13.21
C TRP A 181 8.00 -1.64 -12.67
N VAL A 182 7.85 -2.25 -11.51
CA VAL A 182 6.60 -2.29 -10.75
C VAL A 182 6.87 -1.77 -9.34
N ILE A 183 6.06 -0.83 -8.86
CA ILE A 183 6.11 -0.35 -7.48
C ILE A 183 4.78 -0.68 -6.81
N THR A 184 4.82 -1.32 -5.63
CA THR A 184 3.61 -1.61 -4.86
C THR A 184 3.19 -0.45 -3.98
N VAL A 185 1.88 -0.24 -3.90
CA VAL A 185 1.26 0.77 -3.04
C VAL A 185 0.00 0.19 -2.37
N PRO A 186 -0.38 0.66 -1.17
CA PRO A 186 -1.63 0.27 -0.54
C PRO A 186 -2.84 0.59 -1.42
N ALA A 187 -3.83 -0.29 -1.43
CA ALA A 187 -5.03 -0.10 -2.26
C ALA A 187 -5.88 1.09 -1.81
N ILE A 188 -5.86 1.41 -0.51
CA ILE A 188 -6.55 2.56 0.07
C ILE A 188 -5.92 3.92 -0.29
N TRP A 189 -4.75 3.93 -0.92
CA TRP A 189 -4.11 5.20 -1.29
C TRP A 189 -4.89 5.95 -2.36
N LYS A 190 -5.07 7.25 -2.13
CA LYS A 190 -5.71 8.18 -3.05
C LYS A 190 -4.76 8.54 -4.21
N MET A 191 -5.31 9.10 -5.29
CA MET A 191 -4.54 9.47 -6.48
C MET A 191 -3.32 10.37 -6.20
N PRO A 192 -3.37 11.35 -5.27
CA PRO A 192 -2.17 12.14 -4.93
C PRO A 192 -0.99 11.29 -4.46
N ALA A 193 -1.21 10.27 -3.62
CA ALA A 193 -0.15 9.41 -3.12
C ALA A 193 0.44 8.51 -4.23
N LYS A 194 -0.39 8.00 -5.13
CA LYS A 194 0.06 7.22 -6.30
C LYS A 194 0.89 8.08 -7.26
N GLN A 195 0.41 9.29 -7.57
CA GLN A 195 1.16 10.24 -8.39
C GLN A 195 2.47 10.66 -7.72
N PHE A 196 2.50 10.84 -6.40
CA PHE A 196 3.71 11.16 -5.66
C PHE A 196 4.78 10.08 -5.82
N MET A 197 4.41 8.79 -5.77
CA MET A 197 5.33 7.69 -6.02
C MET A 197 5.87 7.70 -7.46
N ARG A 198 5.03 8.02 -8.44
CA ARG A 198 5.44 8.18 -9.84
C ARG A 198 6.42 9.34 -10.02
N GLU A 199 6.17 10.48 -9.36
CA GLU A 199 7.08 11.64 -9.35
C GLU A 199 8.43 11.29 -8.68
N ALA A 200 8.41 10.51 -7.61
CA ALA A 200 9.62 9.99 -6.98
C ALA A 200 10.40 9.06 -7.93
N ALA A 201 9.70 8.22 -8.71
CA ALA A 201 10.31 7.35 -9.71
C ALA A 201 10.96 8.14 -10.86
N TYR A 202 10.32 9.22 -11.32
CA TYR A 202 10.95 10.13 -12.30
C TYR A 202 12.19 10.81 -11.72
N LYS A 203 12.09 11.32 -10.49
CA LYS A 203 13.21 12.01 -9.83
C LYS A 203 14.38 11.09 -9.54
N SER A 204 14.15 9.84 -9.23
CA SER A 204 15.20 8.83 -9.00
C SER A 204 15.89 8.36 -10.28
N GLY A 205 15.33 8.71 -11.45
CA GLY A 205 15.78 8.16 -12.73
C GLY A 205 15.45 6.67 -12.90
N LEU A 206 14.50 6.14 -12.11
CA LEU A 206 13.99 4.79 -12.29
C LEU A 206 13.34 4.66 -13.67
N VAL A 207 12.51 5.63 -14.02
CA VAL A 207 11.89 5.78 -15.34
C VAL A 207 11.93 7.22 -15.81
N SER A 208 11.77 7.45 -17.11
CA SER A 208 11.71 8.79 -17.68
C SER A 208 10.25 9.24 -17.92
N ARG A 209 10.04 10.56 -18.04
CA ARG A 209 8.71 11.11 -18.38
C ARG A 209 8.32 10.85 -19.83
N GLU A 210 9.31 10.57 -20.69
CA GLU A 210 9.13 10.23 -22.10
C GLU A 210 8.65 8.80 -22.27
N ASN A 211 8.95 7.91 -21.30
CA ASN A 211 8.53 6.51 -21.30
C ASN A 211 7.79 6.13 -20.01
N PRO A 212 6.62 6.72 -19.71
CA PRO A 212 5.88 6.48 -18.48
C PRO A 212 5.34 5.05 -18.35
N GLU A 213 5.20 4.33 -19.46
CA GLU A 213 4.71 2.95 -19.53
C GLU A 213 5.72 1.93 -19.01
N GLN A 214 6.96 2.33 -18.83
CA GLN A 214 8.00 1.51 -18.21
C GLN A 214 7.70 1.24 -16.72
N LEU A 215 6.88 2.09 -16.08
CA LEU A 215 6.47 1.94 -14.68
C LEU A 215 5.00 1.56 -14.55
N ILE A 216 4.75 0.50 -13.78
CA ILE A 216 3.41 0.11 -13.31
C ILE A 216 3.34 0.37 -11.80
N ILE A 217 2.27 1.02 -11.35
CA ILE A 217 1.91 1.10 -9.93
C ILE A 217 0.94 -0.05 -9.64
N ALA A 218 1.35 -1.00 -8.80
CA ALA A 218 0.54 -2.16 -8.42
C ALA A 218 -0.08 -1.97 -7.04
N LEU A 219 -1.30 -2.46 -6.84
CA LEU A 219 -1.93 -2.47 -5.52
C LEU A 219 -1.47 -3.69 -4.72
N GLU A 220 -1.05 -3.48 -3.47
CA GLU A 220 -0.48 -4.52 -2.61
C GLU A 220 -1.40 -5.76 -2.49
N PRO A 221 -2.70 -5.65 -2.15
CA PRO A 221 -3.55 -6.83 -2.03
C PRO A 221 -3.92 -7.46 -3.40
N GLU A 222 -3.95 -6.69 -4.51
CA GLU A 222 -4.10 -7.26 -5.85
C GLU A 222 -2.88 -8.10 -6.23
N ALA A 223 -1.68 -7.58 -6.00
CA ALA A 223 -0.44 -8.31 -6.22
C ALA A 223 -0.43 -9.61 -5.39
N ALA A 224 -0.75 -9.53 -4.10
CA ALA A 224 -0.88 -10.71 -3.24
C ALA A 224 -1.89 -11.72 -3.80
N SER A 225 -3.05 -11.25 -4.24
CA SER A 225 -4.11 -12.06 -4.86
C SER A 225 -3.58 -12.86 -6.06
N ILE A 226 -2.83 -12.23 -6.94
CA ILE A 226 -2.26 -12.86 -8.14
C ILE A 226 -1.30 -13.99 -7.77
N TYR A 227 -0.47 -13.82 -6.75
CA TYR A 227 0.44 -14.86 -6.30
C TYR A 227 -0.26 -15.99 -5.54
N CYS A 228 -1.20 -15.66 -4.64
CA CYS A 228 -1.93 -16.65 -3.85
C CYS A 228 -2.64 -17.70 -4.71
N ARG A 229 -3.12 -17.34 -5.89
CA ARG A 229 -3.75 -18.28 -6.84
C ARG A 229 -2.78 -19.36 -7.32
N LYS A 230 -1.48 -19.05 -7.42
CA LYS A 230 -0.43 -19.95 -7.90
C LYS A 230 0.21 -20.78 -6.78
N LEU A 231 -0.27 -20.67 -5.54
CA LEU A 231 0.26 -21.44 -4.41
C LEU A 231 -0.07 -22.92 -4.53
N ARG A 232 0.94 -23.74 -4.24
CA ARG A 232 0.76 -25.16 -4.02
C ARG A 232 0.36 -25.43 -2.57
N LEU A 233 -0.40 -26.48 -2.31
CA LEU A 233 -0.90 -26.78 -0.97
C LEU A 233 0.21 -26.89 0.09
N HIS A 234 1.40 -27.37 -0.26
CA HIS A 234 2.55 -27.42 0.64
C HIS A 234 3.23 -26.06 0.90
N GLN A 235 2.85 -25.00 0.21
CA GLN A 235 3.40 -23.63 0.35
C GLN A 235 2.53 -22.74 1.24
N MET A 236 1.51 -23.30 1.90
CA MET A 236 0.56 -22.54 2.71
C MET A 236 0.14 -23.27 3.98
N VAL A 237 -0.39 -22.52 4.94
CA VAL A 237 -1.07 -23.03 6.12
C VAL A 237 -2.56 -22.79 5.95
N ASP A 238 -3.38 -23.84 6.15
CA ASP A 238 -4.83 -23.75 6.22
C ASP A 238 -5.26 -23.87 7.69
N LEU A 239 -5.72 -22.78 8.28
CA LEU A 239 -6.14 -22.77 9.68
C LEU A 239 -7.47 -23.52 9.92
N GLY A 240 -8.27 -23.77 8.87
CA GLY A 240 -9.52 -24.50 8.95
C GLY A 240 -9.33 -26.01 9.21
N THR A 241 -8.23 -26.59 8.73
CA THR A 241 -7.95 -28.03 8.86
C THR A 241 -7.33 -28.41 10.21
N GLN A 242 -6.81 -27.47 10.98
CA GLN A 242 -6.18 -27.74 12.27
C GLN A 242 -7.17 -28.03 13.40
N THR A 243 -8.44 -27.63 13.28
CA THR A 243 -9.48 -27.83 14.32
C THR A 243 -10.02 -29.25 14.37
N THR A 244 -9.84 -30.07 13.33
CA THR A 244 -10.37 -31.44 13.26
C THR A 244 -9.41 -32.53 13.77
N GLN A 245 -8.15 -32.20 14.09
CA GLN A 245 -7.18 -33.18 14.57
C GLN A 245 -7.08 -33.34 16.10
N ASN A 246 -7.78 -32.53 16.89
CA ASN A 246 -7.77 -32.65 18.36
C ASN A 246 -8.85 -33.59 18.93
N GLY A 247 -9.48 -34.43 18.10
CA GLY A 247 -10.59 -35.31 18.46
C GLY A 247 -10.31 -36.81 18.51
N PHE A 248 -9.05 -37.26 18.59
CA PHE A 248 -8.76 -38.68 18.84
C PHE A 248 -7.94 -38.87 20.10
N SER A 249 -8.58 -39.30 21.17
CA SER A 249 -7.94 -39.94 22.32
C SER A 249 -7.58 -41.40 21.92
N PRO A 250 -6.33 -41.84 22.06
CA PRO A 250 -6.04 -43.26 22.07
C PRO A 250 -6.11 -43.78 23.50
N SER A 251 -7.07 -44.65 23.76
CA SER A 251 -7.03 -45.52 24.94
C SER A 251 -6.07 -46.70 24.68
N ASP A 252 -5.17 -46.89 25.64
CA ASP A 252 -4.50 -48.12 26.08
C ASP A 252 -3.79 -49.05 25.10
N ASN A 253 -2.46 -49.20 25.21
CA ASN A 253 -1.84 -50.33 25.89
C ASN A 253 -0.30 -50.30 25.91
N VAL A 254 0.23 -50.38 27.12
CA VAL A 254 1.38 -51.07 27.71
C VAL A 254 2.53 -51.52 26.79
N GLY A 255 3.76 -51.10 27.15
CA GLY A 255 5.01 -51.70 26.73
C GLY A 255 6.24 -50.91 27.16
N SER A 256 6.89 -51.38 28.21
CA SER A 256 8.09 -50.87 28.89
C SER A 256 9.33 -50.66 28.01
N GLY A 257 10.09 -49.62 28.30
CA GLY A 257 11.48 -49.43 27.80
C GLY A 257 12.04 -48.06 28.12
N MET A 258 12.75 -47.95 29.25
CA MET A 258 13.47 -46.74 29.69
C MET A 258 14.58 -46.34 28.73
N SER A 259 14.60 -45.07 28.32
CA SER A 259 15.83 -44.29 28.21
C SER A 259 15.49 -42.80 28.24
N GLN A 260 16.09 -42.10 29.21
CA GLN A 260 15.94 -40.67 29.44
C GLN A 260 16.60 -39.86 28.32
N ALA A 261 15.81 -39.09 27.58
CA ALA A 261 16.31 -38.01 26.70
C ALA A 261 15.65 -36.72 27.12
N SER A 262 16.43 -35.65 27.19
CA SER A 262 16.00 -34.33 27.68
C SER A 262 14.86 -33.70 26.87
N PRO A 263 13.98 -32.89 27.48
CA PRO A 263 12.76 -32.34 26.86
C PRO A 263 12.96 -31.51 25.58
N ALA A 264 14.14 -30.90 25.43
CA ALA A 264 14.46 -30.05 24.28
C ALA A 264 14.66 -30.83 22.96
N LYS A 265 15.08 -32.12 23.04
CA LYS A 265 15.26 -32.96 21.85
C LYS A 265 13.95 -33.58 21.37
N GLU A 266 12.99 -33.74 22.24
CA GLU A 266 11.70 -34.31 21.91
C GLU A 266 10.77 -33.33 21.17
N HIS A 267 10.84 -32.04 21.50
CA HIS A 267 10.10 -31.01 20.81
C HIS A 267 10.58 -30.80 19.36
N VAL A 268 11.87 -30.91 19.10
CA VAL A 268 12.46 -30.82 17.75
C VAL A 268 12.15 -32.08 16.94
N ARG A 269 12.04 -33.26 17.57
CA ARG A 269 11.67 -34.49 16.90
C ARG A 269 10.18 -34.57 16.54
N ARG A 270 9.28 -34.08 17.42
CA ARG A 270 7.84 -34.00 17.12
C ARG A 270 7.55 -33.02 15.99
N ASN A 271 8.19 -31.85 15.98
CA ASN A 271 8.06 -30.91 14.87
C ASN A 271 8.66 -31.41 13.54
N ARG A 272 9.70 -32.26 13.57
CA ARG A 272 10.21 -32.89 12.34
C ARG A 272 9.33 -34.06 11.84
N GLN A 273 8.75 -34.85 12.72
CA GLN A 273 7.88 -35.93 12.32
C GLN A 273 6.51 -35.46 11.81
N SER A 274 5.91 -34.39 12.37
CA SER A 274 4.67 -33.85 11.83
C SER A 274 4.88 -33.10 10.49
N ARG A 275 6.10 -32.59 10.22
CA ARG A 275 6.43 -32.02 8.90
C ARG A 275 6.68 -33.08 7.82
N THR A 276 7.17 -34.26 8.19
CA THR A 276 7.50 -35.34 7.22
C THR A 276 6.26 -36.10 6.79
N PHE A 277 5.22 -36.25 7.62
CA PHE A 277 4.00 -36.95 7.28
C PHE A 277 3.02 -36.19 6.38
N LEU A 278 3.13 -34.84 6.32
CA LEU A 278 2.30 -34.00 5.45
C LEU A 278 2.87 -33.82 4.03
N VAL A 279 4.13 -34.18 3.80
CA VAL A 279 4.83 -33.91 2.54
C VAL A 279 4.60 -34.96 1.46
N GLU A 280 4.18 -36.18 1.80
CA GLU A 280 4.11 -37.27 0.80
C GLU A 280 2.77 -37.43 0.06
N ASN A 281 1.68 -36.74 0.44
CA ASN A 281 0.36 -36.97 -0.15
C ASN A 281 -0.41 -35.76 -0.70
N VAL A 282 0.18 -34.57 -0.80
CA VAL A 282 -0.56 -33.40 -1.30
C VAL A 282 0.21 -32.71 -2.43
N ILE A 283 0.26 -33.35 -3.59
CA ILE A 283 0.67 -32.73 -4.86
C ILE A 283 -0.60 -32.12 -5.47
N GLY A 284 -1.07 -31.00 -4.94
CA GLY A 284 -2.17 -30.24 -5.49
C GLY A 284 -1.84 -28.76 -5.51
N GLU A 285 -2.32 -28.06 -6.52
CA GLU A 285 -2.32 -26.60 -6.56
C GLU A 285 -3.65 -26.12 -5.96
N LEU A 286 -3.62 -25.04 -5.17
CA LEU A 286 -4.86 -24.42 -4.66
C LEU A 286 -5.79 -24.03 -5.82
N TRP A 287 -5.18 -23.72 -6.97
CA TRP A 287 -5.89 -23.42 -8.21
C TRP A 287 -6.84 -24.53 -8.67
N SER A 288 -6.49 -25.81 -8.47
CA SER A 288 -7.35 -26.94 -8.84
C SER A 288 -8.60 -27.08 -7.96
N GLU A 289 -8.62 -26.39 -6.81
CA GLU A 289 -9.78 -26.33 -5.92
C GLU A 289 -10.70 -25.14 -6.21
N LEU A 290 -10.31 -24.22 -7.13
CA LEU A 290 -11.10 -23.06 -7.50
C LEU A 290 -12.04 -23.39 -8.65
N GLU A 291 -13.29 -22.97 -8.51
CA GLU A 291 -14.35 -23.11 -9.52
C GLU A 291 -14.70 -21.75 -10.11
N GLU A 292 -15.32 -21.77 -11.31
CA GLU A 292 -15.81 -20.54 -11.94
C GLU A 292 -16.78 -19.81 -11.01
N GLY A 293 -16.48 -18.54 -10.75
CA GLY A 293 -17.30 -17.71 -9.89
C GLY A 293 -16.97 -17.76 -8.41
N ASP A 294 -15.99 -18.57 -7.97
CA ASP A 294 -15.52 -18.59 -6.59
C ASP A 294 -15.08 -17.21 -6.13
N ARG A 295 -15.44 -16.89 -4.88
CA ARG A 295 -15.17 -15.57 -4.25
C ARG A 295 -14.20 -15.74 -3.11
N TYR A 296 -13.30 -14.78 -2.99
CA TYR A 296 -12.33 -14.75 -1.89
C TYR A 296 -11.97 -13.32 -1.50
N VAL A 297 -11.50 -13.18 -0.26
CA VAL A 297 -10.99 -11.93 0.29
C VAL A 297 -9.48 -12.05 0.46
N VAL A 298 -8.73 -11.02 0.07
CA VAL A 298 -7.33 -10.86 0.44
C VAL A 298 -7.24 -9.78 1.51
N VAL A 299 -6.62 -10.14 2.63
CA VAL A 299 -6.40 -9.26 3.78
C VAL A 299 -4.91 -9.06 3.92
N ASP A 300 -4.43 -7.95 3.40
CA ASP A 300 -3.03 -7.56 3.54
C ASP A 300 -2.84 -6.79 4.84
N CYS A 301 -2.19 -7.43 5.81
CA CYS A 301 -1.85 -6.86 7.09
C CYS A 301 -0.39 -6.43 7.09
N GLY A 302 -0.15 -5.19 6.72
CA GLY A 302 1.17 -4.59 6.64
C GLY A 302 1.69 -3.99 7.94
N GLY A 303 2.83 -3.31 7.84
CA GLY A 303 3.40 -2.55 8.97
C GLY A 303 2.60 -1.28 9.27
N GLY A 304 2.14 -0.56 8.26
CA GLY A 304 1.43 0.72 8.39
C GLY A 304 -0.07 0.63 8.21
N THR A 305 -0.51 -0.14 7.23
CA THR A 305 -1.91 -0.25 6.82
C THR A 305 -2.39 -1.68 6.87
N ILE A 306 -3.72 -1.84 6.87
CA ILE A 306 -4.38 -3.03 6.36
C ILE A 306 -5.11 -2.65 5.09
N ASP A 307 -5.09 -3.54 4.12
CA ASP A 307 -5.75 -3.36 2.83
C ASP A 307 -6.52 -4.63 2.47
N LEU A 308 -7.79 -4.47 2.09
CA LEU A 308 -8.69 -5.56 1.79
C LEU A 308 -9.22 -5.42 0.36
N THR A 309 -9.19 -6.53 -0.38
CA THR A 309 -9.83 -6.65 -1.68
C THR A 309 -10.67 -7.91 -1.75
N VAL A 310 -11.79 -7.83 -2.46
CA VAL A 310 -12.73 -8.93 -2.66
C VAL A 310 -12.77 -9.26 -4.15
N HIS A 311 -12.38 -10.48 -4.49
CA HIS A 311 -12.29 -10.90 -5.87
C HIS A 311 -13.19 -12.10 -6.17
N GLN A 312 -13.67 -12.15 -7.41
CA GLN A 312 -14.27 -13.31 -8.03
C GLN A 312 -13.39 -13.79 -9.18
N ILE A 313 -13.17 -15.08 -9.22
CA ILE A 313 -12.39 -15.69 -10.28
C ILE A 313 -13.24 -15.94 -11.52
N ARG A 314 -12.61 -15.78 -12.70
CA ARG A 314 -13.15 -16.10 -14.02
C ARG A 314 -12.22 -17.08 -14.70
N LEU A 315 -12.71 -18.30 -14.89
CA LEU A 315 -12.02 -19.39 -15.56
C LEU A 315 -12.40 -19.42 -17.05
N PRO A 316 -11.60 -20.06 -17.93
CA PRO A 316 -10.36 -20.81 -17.64
C PRO A 316 -9.10 -19.92 -17.48
N GLU A 317 -9.09 -18.66 -17.96
CA GLU A 317 -7.90 -17.81 -18.00
C GLU A 317 -7.46 -17.35 -16.61
N GLY A 318 -8.35 -17.47 -15.62
CA GLY A 318 -8.10 -17.04 -14.26
C GLY A 318 -8.06 -15.53 -14.08
N HIS A 319 -8.83 -14.83 -14.84
CA HIS A 319 -9.00 -13.40 -14.68
C HIS A 319 -9.73 -13.07 -13.38
N LEU A 320 -9.46 -11.89 -12.83
CA LEU A 320 -10.06 -11.41 -11.60
C LEU A 320 -11.04 -10.28 -11.87
N LYS A 321 -12.16 -10.37 -11.17
CA LYS A 321 -13.15 -9.30 -11.07
C LYS A 321 -13.25 -8.85 -9.61
N GLU A 322 -12.99 -7.58 -9.35
CA GLU A 322 -13.21 -6.98 -8.03
C GLU A 322 -14.72 -6.86 -7.78
N LEU A 323 -15.18 -7.39 -6.63
CA LEU A 323 -16.61 -7.40 -6.27
C LEU A 323 -17.00 -6.21 -5.40
N TYR A 324 -16.07 -5.74 -4.57
CA TYR A 324 -16.26 -4.61 -3.67
C TYR A 324 -15.00 -3.73 -3.73
N LYS A 325 -15.18 -2.41 -3.70
CA LYS A 325 -14.04 -1.48 -3.72
C LYS A 325 -13.03 -1.78 -2.62
N ALA A 326 -11.76 -1.61 -2.92
CA ALA A 326 -10.71 -1.79 -1.93
C ALA A 326 -10.99 -0.94 -0.68
N SER A 327 -10.85 -1.54 0.48
CA SER A 327 -11.09 -0.92 1.78
C SER A 327 -9.95 -1.22 2.74
N GLY A 328 -9.90 -0.55 3.89
CA GLY A 328 -8.84 -0.73 4.86
C GLY A 328 -8.60 0.51 5.71
N GLY A 329 -7.43 0.58 6.32
CA GLY A 329 -7.09 1.70 7.19
C GLY A 329 -5.67 1.67 7.74
N PRO A 330 -5.26 2.68 8.53
CA PRO A 330 -3.93 2.78 9.12
C PRO A 330 -3.79 1.90 10.38
N TYR A 331 -4.16 0.63 10.29
CA TYR A 331 -4.20 -0.33 11.40
C TYR A 331 -3.11 -1.39 11.29
N GLY A 332 -1.93 -1.01 10.80
CA GLY A 332 -0.77 -1.91 10.69
C GLY A 332 -0.06 -2.14 12.02
N SER A 333 0.95 -3.02 12.00
CA SER A 333 1.69 -3.45 13.20
C SER A 333 2.44 -2.33 13.95
N ILE A 334 2.65 -1.15 13.34
CA ILE A 334 3.20 0.03 14.03
C ILE A 334 2.24 0.58 15.10
N GLY A 335 0.95 0.24 15.04
CA GLY A 335 0.00 0.56 16.12
C GLY A 335 0.44 -0.01 17.47
N ILE A 336 1.05 -1.18 17.46
CA ILE A 336 1.59 -1.84 18.66
C ILE A 336 2.78 -1.05 19.23
N ASP A 337 3.60 -0.48 18.34
CA ASP A 337 4.73 0.37 18.73
C ASP A 337 4.24 1.63 19.45
N TYR A 338 3.13 2.22 18.99
CA TYR A 338 2.50 3.37 19.66
C TYR A 338 1.92 3.01 21.03
N GLU A 339 1.33 1.82 21.18
CA GLU A 339 0.86 1.36 22.49
C GLU A 339 2.02 1.11 23.47
N PHE A 340 3.15 0.59 22.98
CA PHE A 340 4.37 0.48 23.79
C PHE A 340 4.91 1.86 24.18
N GLU A 341 4.95 2.81 23.27
CA GLU A 341 5.35 4.19 23.59
C GLU A 341 4.43 4.82 24.65
N LYS A 342 3.11 4.65 24.52
CA LYS A 342 2.15 5.10 25.54
C LYS A 342 2.42 4.48 26.92
N LEU A 343 2.79 3.19 26.94
CA LEU A 343 3.17 2.51 28.16
C LEU A 343 4.45 3.12 28.76
N LEU A 344 5.45 3.41 27.95
CA LEU A 344 6.67 4.10 28.41
C LEU A 344 6.37 5.50 28.95
N CYS A 345 5.49 6.25 28.28
CA CYS A 345 5.04 7.57 28.76
C CYS A 345 4.30 7.48 30.09
N LYS A 346 3.47 6.45 30.29
CA LYS A 346 2.80 6.20 31.57
C LYS A 346 3.78 5.91 32.71
N ILE A 347 4.87 5.17 32.43
CA ILE A 347 5.88 4.79 33.44
C ILE A 347 6.86 5.93 33.72
N PHE A 348 7.39 6.58 32.70
CA PHE A 348 8.52 7.52 32.79
C PHE A 348 8.12 8.99 32.64
N GLY A 349 6.90 9.27 32.18
CA GLY A 349 6.39 10.59 31.88
C GLY A 349 6.57 10.99 30.42
N GLN A 350 5.54 11.63 29.84
CA GLN A 350 5.53 12.10 28.46
C GLN A 350 6.70 13.07 28.19
N ASP A 351 6.89 14.05 29.10
CA ASP A 351 7.94 15.06 29.01
C ASP A 351 9.35 14.45 28.93
N PHE A 352 9.61 13.39 29.69
CA PHE A 352 10.87 12.67 29.61
C PHE A 352 11.04 11.96 28.26
N ILE A 353 10.03 11.22 27.81
CA ILE A 353 10.10 10.47 26.54
C ILE A 353 10.32 11.44 25.36
N ASP A 354 9.61 12.56 25.33
CA ASP A 354 9.78 13.58 24.28
C ASP A 354 11.20 14.17 24.29
N GLN A 355 11.75 14.50 25.47
CA GLN A 355 13.12 14.98 25.60
C GLN A 355 14.14 13.91 25.24
N PHE A 356 13.90 12.65 25.62
CA PHE A 356 14.80 11.55 25.28
C PHE A 356 14.90 11.34 23.78
N LYS A 357 13.78 11.34 23.06
CA LYS A 357 13.75 11.24 21.60
C LYS A 357 14.58 12.32 20.93
N ILE A 358 14.49 13.57 21.41
CA ILE A 358 15.22 14.71 20.86
C ILE A 358 16.71 14.65 21.19
N LYS A 359 17.05 14.30 22.44
CA LYS A 359 18.43 14.35 22.94
C LYS A 359 19.25 13.08 22.66
N ARG A 360 18.57 11.94 22.47
CA ARG A 360 19.18 10.61 22.28
C ARG A 360 18.43 9.83 21.18
N PRO A 361 18.32 10.37 19.96
CA PRO A 361 17.50 9.76 18.91
C PRO A 361 17.96 8.35 18.52
N ALA A 362 19.29 8.09 18.44
CA ALA A 362 19.79 6.74 18.14
C ALA A 362 19.39 5.74 19.23
N ALA A 363 19.52 6.11 20.51
CA ALA A 363 19.12 5.22 21.61
C ALA A 363 17.60 4.97 21.66
N TRP A 364 16.78 5.90 21.19
CA TRP A 364 15.36 5.65 21.01
C TRP A 364 15.12 4.60 19.92
N VAL A 365 15.82 4.69 18.79
CA VAL A 365 15.75 3.70 17.71
C VAL A 365 16.16 2.31 18.23
N ASP A 366 17.25 2.22 18.99
CA ASP A 366 17.71 0.96 19.60
C ASP A 366 16.67 0.32 20.52
N LEU A 367 16.02 1.14 21.35
CA LEU A 367 14.92 0.67 22.19
C LEU A 367 13.77 0.09 21.38
N MET A 368 13.41 0.74 20.28
CA MET A 368 12.33 0.28 19.41
C MET A 368 12.72 -0.99 18.62
N ILE A 369 13.99 -1.16 18.25
CA ILE A 369 14.50 -2.42 17.66
C ILE A 369 14.43 -3.56 18.69
N ALA A 370 14.85 -3.31 19.93
CA ALA A 370 14.75 -4.30 21.01
C ALA A 370 13.29 -4.69 21.28
N PHE A 371 12.37 -3.73 21.24
CA PHE A 371 10.92 -3.99 21.35
C PHE A 371 10.40 -4.82 20.17
N GLU A 372 10.74 -4.47 18.94
CA GLU A 372 10.30 -5.18 17.72
C GLU A 372 10.64 -6.68 17.78
N SER A 373 11.85 -7.02 18.22
CA SER A 373 12.26 -8.42 18.40
C SER A 373 11.36 -9.17 19.39
N ARG A 374 10.88 -8.51 20.45
CA ARG A 374 9.99 -9.11 21.46
C ARG A 374 8.53 -9.10 21.03
N LYS A 375 8.11 -8.07 20.32
CA LYS A 375 6.78 -7.97 19.71
C LYS A 375 6.52 -9.18 18.78
N ARG A 376 7.47 -9.54 17.92
CA ARG A 376 7.36 -10.72 17.03
C ARG A 376 7.27 -12.06 17.76
N ALA A 377 7.73 -12.11 19.00
CA ALA A 377 7.66 -13.31 19.84
C ALA A 377 6.38 -13.41 20.68
N ALA A 378 5.44 -12.46 20.56
CA ALA A 378 4.16 -12.49 21.24
C ALA A 378 3.25 -13.59 20.69
N ALA A 379 2.61 -14.36 21.57
CA ALA A 379 1.72 -15.45 21.18
C ALA A 379 0.65 -15.66 22.27
N PRO A 380 -0.52 -16.21 21.91
CA PRO A 380 -1.63 -16.41 22.85
C PRO A 380 -1.30 -17.38 23.99
N ASP A 381 -0.52 -18.41 23.71
CA ASP A 381 -0.14 -19.50 24.61
C ASP A 381 1.19 -19.28 25.35
N ARG A 382 1.79 -18.11 25.17
CA ARG A 382 3.08 -17.81 25.79
C ARG A 382 2.93 -17.62 27.31
N THR A 383 3.74 -18.32 28.08
CA THR A 383 3.77 -18.24 29.54
C THR A 383 5.00 -17.48 30.10
N ASN A 384 6.10 -17.49 29.35
CA ASN A 384 7.34 -16.86 29.79
C ASN A 384 7.35 -15.35 29.50
N PRO A 385 7.75 -14.52 30.46
CA PRO A 385 7.88 -13.08 30.29
C PRO A 385 8.83 -12.71 29.14
N LEU A 386 8.59 -11.55 28.54
CA LEU A 386 9.39 -10.95 27.48
C LEU A 386 10.29 -9.88 28.07
N ASN A 387 11.59 -9.98 27.81
CA ASN A 387 12.58 -9.04 28.32
C ASN A 387 12.99 -8.06 27.21
N ILE A 388 12.79 -6.77 27.46
CA ILE A 388 13.12 -5.67 26.55
C ILE A 388 14.31 -4.93 27.13
N ASN A 389 15.42 -4.89 26.42
CA ASN A 389 16.62 -4.17 26.85
C ASN A 389 16.36 -2.67 26.79
N LEU A 390 16.64 -1.96 27.90
CA LEU A 390 16.74 -0.51 27.89
C LEU A 390 18.18 -0.10 27.56
N PRO A 391 18.40 0.78 26.58
CA PRO A 391 19.72 1.33 26.32
C PRO A 391 20.32 1.97 27.59
N PHE A 392 21.61 1.80 27.81
CA PHE A 392 22.27 2.40 28.98
C PHE A 392 22.05 3.92 29.04
N SER A 393 22.08 4.57 27.88
CA SER A 393 21.82 6.01 27.75
C SER A 393 20.40 6.41 28.19
N PHE A 394 19.40 5.52 28.08
CA PHE A 394 18.06 5.74 28.61
C PHE A 394 18.09 5.77 30.14
N ILE A 395 18.74 4.78 30.74
CA ILE A 395 18.81 4.61 32.21
C ILE A 395 19.56 5.78 32.82
N ASP A 396 20.73 6.14 32.28
CA ASP A 396 21.56 7.26 32.77
C ASP A 396 20.86 8.61 32.58
N TYR A 397 20.28 8.86 31.39
CA TYR A 397 19.59 10.11 31.11
C TYR A 397 18.35 10.27 31.99
N TYR A 398 17.59 9.18 32.22
CA TYR A 398 16.43 9.21 33.11
C TYR A 398 16.81 9.59 34.55
N LYS A 399 17.88 8.96 35.07
CA LYS A 399 18.39 9.27 36.43
C LYS A 399 18.82 10.73 36.55
N LYS A 400 19.49 11.26 35.52
CA LYS A 400 19.87 12.69 35.48
C LYS A 400 18.67 13.63 35.38
N PHE A 401 17.69 13.25 34.62
CA PHE A 401 16.50 14.09 34.35
C PHE A 401 15.53 14.12 35.54
N ARG A 402 15.30 12.96 36.21
CA ARG A 402 14.32 12.81 37.28
C ARG A 402 14.92 12.76 38.70
N GLY A 403 16.21 12.58 38.83
CA GLY A 403 16.88 12.44 40.13
C GLY A 403 16.70 11.08 40.83
N HIS A 404 15.98 10.13 40.21
CA HIS A 404 15.79 8.78 40.74
C HIS A 404 15.94 7.70 39.66
N SER A 405 16.02 6.43 40.10
CA SER A 405 16.27 5.31 39.16
C SER A 405 15.02 4.92 38.36
N VAL A 406 15.26 4.21 37.24
CA VAL A 406 14.22 3.54 36.44
C VAL A 406 13.39 2.58 37.29
N GLU A 407 14.02 1.81 38.18
CA GLU A 407 13.33 0.91 39.10
C GLU A 407 12.35 1.64 40.03
N HIS A 408 12.74 2.80 40.54
CA HIS A 408 11.87 3.64 41.36
C HIS A 408 10.65 4.13 40.55
N ALA A 409 10.86 4.54 39.29
CA ALA A 409 9.78 4.95 38.42
C ALA A 409 8.76 3.82 38.21
N LEU A 410 9.23 2.61 37.91
CA LEU A 410 8.36 1.45 37.74
C LEU A 410 7.53 1.15 38.98
N ARG A 411 8.14 1.14 40.16
CA ARG A 411 7.40 0.93 41.43
C ARG A 411 6.33 2.00 41.67
N LYS A 412 6.61 3.25 41.29
CA LYS A 412 5.69 4.39 41.48
C LYS A 412 4.57 4.45 40.44
N SER A 413 4.76 3.84 39.26
CA SER A 413 3.84 3.96 38.13
C SER A 413 2.53 3.19 38.27
N ASN A 414 2.40 2.31 39.28
CA ASN A 414 1.30 1.37 39.45
C ASN A 414 1.07 0.47 38.20
N VAL A 415 2.15 0.12 37.52
CA VAL A 415 2.15 -0.79 36.38
C VAL A 415 2.72 -2.13 36.83
N ASP A 416 1.87 -3.01 37.35
CA ASP A 416 2.30 -4.26 38.03
C ASP A 416 2.77 -5.35 37.03
N PHE A 417 2.40 -5.23 35.78
CA PHE A 417 2.70 -6.20 34.70
C PHE A 417 4.07 -5.96 34.02
N VAL A 418 4.79 -4.88 34.38
CA VAL A 418 6.18 -4.62 33.95
C VAL A 418 7.07 -4.56 35.18
N LYS A 419 8.12 -5.41 35.20
CA LYS A 419 9.08 -5.46 36.29
C LYS A 419 10.46 -5.06 35.81
N TRP A 420 11.28 -4.56 36.73
CA TRP A 420 12.68 -4.26 36.49
C TRP A 420 13.53 -5.51 36.69
N SER A 421 14.45 -5.75 35.76
CA SER A 421 15.53 -6.72 35.91
C SER A 421 16.84 -5.99 36.24
N SER A 422 17.63 -6.54 37.17
CA SER A 422 18.96 -6.02 37.53
C SER A 422 19.94 -5.95 36.33
N GLN A 423 19.62 -6.63 35.24
CA GLN A 423 20.40 -6.62 33.99
C GLN A 423 20.02 -5.46 33.04
N GLY A 424 19.25 -4.47 33.50
CA GLY A 424 18.88 -3.32 32.67
C GLY A 424 17.73 -3.56 31.71
N MET A 425 16.82 -4.50 32.05
CA MET A 425 15.71 -4.89 31.18
C MET A 425 14.36 -4.59 31.80
N LEU A 426 13.40 -4.21 30.97
CA LEU A 426 11.97 -4.27 31.26
C LEU A 426 11.47 -5.70 31.04
N ARG A 427 11.03 -6.35 32.10
CA ARG A 427 10.43 -7.68 32.06
C ARG A 427 8.92 -7.55 31.99
N MET A 428 8.36 -7.81 30.83
CA MET A 428 6.93 -7.67 30.55
C MET A 428 6.23 -9.01 30.66
N ASN A 429 5.09 -9.04 31.37
CA ASN A 429 4.20 -10.20 31.41
C ASN A 429 3.65 -10.49 29.99
N PRO A 430 3.48 -11.76 29.56
CA PRO A 430 2.90 -12.10 28.26
C PRO A 430 1.54 -11.46 27.98
N ASP A 431 0.61 -11.50 28.96
CA ASP A 431 -0.72 -10.88 28.80
C ASP A 431 -0.64 -9.36 28.58
N ALA A 432 0.32 -8.70 29.23
CA ALA A 432 0.57 -7.29 29.02
C ALA A 432 1.14 -7.00 27.63
N MET A 433 2.06 -7.85 27.12
CA MET A 433 2.53 -7.76 25.75
C MET A 433 1.38 -7.96 24.77
N ASN A 434 0.56 -8.98 24.97
CA ASN A 434 -0.58 -9.29 24.12
C ASN A 434 -1.62 -8.15 24.14
N SER A 435 -1.79 -7.46 25.27
CA SER A 435 -2.71 -6.32 25.39
C SER A 435 -2.31 -5.12 24.52
N LEU A 436 -1.02 -4.97 24.17
CA LEU A 436 -0.57 -3.93 23.25
C LEU A 436 -1.07 -4.16 21.80
N PHE A 437 -1.36 -5.41 21.46
CA PHE A 437 -1.90 -5.77 20.14
C PHE A 437 -3.41 -5.50 20.04
N LYS A 438 -4.10 -5.53 21.17
CA LYS A 438 -5.55 -5.52 21.22
C LYS A 438 -6.17 -4.35 20.44
N PRO A 439 -5.78 -3.07 20.62
CA PRO A 439 -6.41 -1.96 19.90
C PRO A 439 -6.28 -2.11 18.38
N THR A 440 -5.11 -2.53 17.88
CA THR A 440 -4.88 -2.72 16.46
C THR A 440 -5.69 -3.90 15.92
N ILE A 441 -5.69 -5.03 16.61
CA ILE A 441 -6.45 -6.22 16.21
C ILE A 441 -7.95 -5.95 16.25
N ASP A 442 -8.46 -5.27 17.28
CA ASP A 442 -9.89 -4.92 17.39
C ASP A 442 -10.36 -4.10 16.18
N HIS A 443 -9.58 -3.12 15.73
CA HIS A 443 -9.87 -2.36 14.51
C HIS A 443 -9.89 -3.22 13.25
N ILE A 444 -8.95 -4.17 13.13
CA ILE A 444 -8.90 -5.09 12.00
C ILE A 444 -10.15 -5.98 11.99
N ILE A 445 -10.49 -6.57 13.12
CA ILE A 445 -11.66 -7.45 13.25
C ILE A 445 -12.96 -6.69 13.02
N GLN A 446 -13.08 -5.47 13.55
CA GLN A 446 -14.23 -4.62 13.27
C GLN A 446 -14.38 -4.37 11.77
N HIS A 447 -13.31 -3.97 11.11
CA HIS A 447 -13.33 -3.67 9.66
C HIS A 447 -13.67 -4.91 8.82
N LEU A 448 -13.12 -6.08 9.18
CA LEU A 448 -13.48 -7.35 8.55
C LEU A 448 -14.96 -7.69 8.76
N THR A 449 -15.48 -7.52 9.97
CA THR A 449 -16.89 -7.77 10.29
C THR A 449 -17.79 -6.90 9.43
N GLU A 450 -17.52 -5.59 9.36
CA GLU A 450 -18.27 -4.65 8.53
C GLU A 450 -18.19 -5.00 7.02
N LEU A 451 -17.04 -5.53 6.56
CA LEU A 451 -16.88 -5.98 5.17
C LEU A 451 -17.75 -7.22 4.88
N PHE A 452 -17.73 -8.22 5.78
CA PHE A 452 -18.51 -9.45 5.62
C PHE A 452 -20.02 -9.27 5.76
N GLU A 453 -20.49 -8.12 6.26
CA GLU A 453 -21.90 -7.73 6.30
C GLU A 453 -22.40 -7.13 4.95
N LYS A 454 -21.49 -6.84 4.02
CA LYS A 454 -21.87 -6.30 2.70
C LYS A 454 -22.48 -7.37 1.81
N PRO A 455 -23.60 -7.09 1.12
CA PRO A 455 -24.26 -8.07 0.23
C PRO A 455 -23.33 -8.58 -0.89
N GLU A 456 -22.43 -7.71 -1.37
CA GLU A 456 -21.47 -8.02 -2.44
C GLU A 456 -20.39 -9.01 -1.96
N VAL A 457 -20.21 -9.13 -0.64
CA VAL A 457 -19.18 -9.96 0.02
C VAL A 457 -19.81 -11.25 0.58
N SER A 458 -20.82 -11.80 -0.08
CA SER A 458 -21.41 -13.09 0.28
C SER A 458 -20.62 -14.26 -0.30
N ASP A 459 -20.77 -15.44 0.31
CA ASP A 459 -20.24 -16.72 -0.17
C ASP A 459 -18.72 -16.73 -0.39
N ILE A 460 -17.98 -16.12 0.54
CA ILE A 460 -16.51 -16.11 0.51
C ILE A 460 -15.97 -17.48 0.86
N LYS A 461 -15.35 -18.16 -0.12
CA LYS A 461 -14.76 -19.49 0.03
C LYS A 461 -13.42 -19.45 0.78
N PHE A 462 -12.57 -18.47 0.45
CA PHE A 462 -11.24 -18.31 1.03
C PHE A 462 -10.99 -16.90 1.55
N LEU A 463 -10.27 -16.81 2.66
CA LEU A 463 -9.63 -15.59 3.14
C LEU A 463 -8.12 -15.81 3.09
N PHE A 464 -7.43 -15.06 2.23
CA PHE A 464 -5.97 -15.02 2.18
C PHE A 464 -5.47 -13.96 3.15
N LEU A 465 -4.75 -14.39 4.19
CA LEU A 465 -4.13 -13.51 5.17
C LEU A 465 -2.66 -13.33 4.80
N VAL A 466 -2.29 -12.13 4.36
CA VAL A 466 -0.96 -11.80 3.82
C VAL A 466 -0.37 -10.56 4.48
N GLY A 467 0.86 -10.19 4.10
CA GLY A 467 1.59 -9.10 4.71
C GLY A 467 2.36 -9.50 5.98
N GLY A 468 3.36 -8.71 6.37
CA GLY A 468 4.26 -9.09 7.47
C GLY A 468 3.58 -9.24 8.84
N PHE A 469 2.48 -8.54 9.09
CA PHE A 469 1.73 -8.67 10.36
C PHE A 469 0.88 -9.94 10.40
N ALA A 470 0.57 -10.56 9.25
CA ALA A 470 -0.13 -11.84 9.19
C ALA A 470 0.66 -13.01 9.83
N GLU A 471 1.97 -12.85 10.05
CA GLU A 471 2.78 -13.81 10.83
C GLU A 471 2.40 -13.87 12.31
N SER A 472 1.69 -12.87 12.84
CA SER A 472 1.33 -12.79 14.26
C SER A 472 0.29 -13.84 14.66
N PRO A 473 0.61 -14.77 15.59
CA PRO A 473 -0.36 -15.76 16.07
C PRO A 473 -1.59 -15.12 16.74
N LEU A 474 -1.43 -13.94 17.35
CA LEU A 474 -2.53 -13.19 17.96
C LEU A 474 -3.53 -12.71 16.91
N LEU A 475 -3.04 -12.21 15.76
CA LEU A 475 -3.90 -11.80 14.66
C LEU A 475 -4.58 -13.00 14.00
N GLN A 476 -3.83 -14.07 13.75
CA GLN A 476 -4.36 -15.31 13.17
C GLN A 476 -5.50 -15.88 14.01
N GLN A 477 -5.32 -15.97 15.34
CA GLN A 477 -6.35 -16.44 16.26
C GLN A 477 -7.59 -15.53 16.24
N ALA A 478 -7.40 -14.22 16.23
CA ALA A 478 -8.51 -13.27 16.20
C ALA A 478 -9.35 -13.40 14.91
N VAL A 479 -8.71 -13.53 13.75
CA VAL A 479 -9.39 -13.73 12.46
C VAL A 479 -10.10 -15.08 12.43
N GLN A 480 -9.47 -16.15 12.95
CA GLN A 480 -10.08 -17.47 13.04
C GLN A 480 -11.34 -17.45 13.93
N ASN A 481 -11.26 -16.78 15.09
CA ASN A 481 -12.40 -16.63 15.99
C ASN A 481 -13.55 -15.83 15.37
N MET A 482 -13.25 -14.80 14.58
CA MET A 482 -14.26 -13.98 13.90
C MET A 482 -14.99 -14.78 12.82
N LEU A 483 -14.27 -15.53 12.01
CA LEU A 483 -14.85 -16.29 10.89
C LEU A 483 -15.61 -17.53 11.34
N GLN A 484 -15.25 -18.16 12.44
CA GLN A 484 -15.92 -19.35 12.98
C GLN A 484 -16.15 -20.46 11.94
N GLY A 485 -15.19 -20.65 11.01
CA GLY A 485 -15.28 -21.66 9.96
C GLY A 485 -16.12 -21.30 8.73
N ARG A 486 -16.63 -20.05 8.62
CA ARG A 486 -17.41 -19.61 7.44
C ARG A 486 -16.58 -19.57 6.15
N SER A 487 -15.28 -19.36 6.25
CA SER A 487 -14.34 -19.35 5.14
C SER A 487 -13.04 -20.05 5.55
N ARG A 488 -12.35 -20.65 4.61
CA ARG A 488 -11.01 -21.21 4.85
C ARG A 488 -10.00 -20.05 4.93
N ILE A 489 -9.16 -20.07 5.95
CA ILE A 489 -8.10 -19.06 6.15
C ILE A 489 -6.79 -19.64 5.63
N ILE A 490 -6.26 -19.04 4.58
CA ILE A 490 -5.03 -19.45 3.92
C ILE A 490 -3.93 -18.44 4.21
N ILE A 491 -2.79 -18.93 4.72
CA ILE A 491 -1.62 -18.11 4.99
C ILE A 491 -0.44 -18.69 4.21
N PRO A 492 0.14 -17.97 3.24
CA PRO A 492 1.35 -18.39 2.54
C PRO A 492 2.52 -18.58 3.52
N HIS A 493 3.38 -19.58 3.29
CA HIS A 493 4.57 -19.78 4.14
C HIS A 493 5.56 -18.60 4.03
N ASP A 494 5.65 -17.98 2.85
CA ASP A 494 6.47 -16.81 2.57
C ASP A 494 5.63 -15.52 2.56
N VAL A 495 4.77 -15.38 3.56
CA VAL A 495 3.76 -14.31 3.66
C VAL A 495 4.35 -12.91 3.46
N GLY A 496 5.56 -12.65 3.92
CA GLY A 496 6.27 -11.38 3.72
C GLY A 496 6.70 -11.11 2.27
N LEU A 497 6.70 -12.12 1.38
CA LEU A 497 7.10 -11.99 -0.04
C LEU A 497 5.92 -12.12 -1.01
N THR A 498 4.75 -12.44 -0.50
CA THR A 498 3.55 -12.69 -1.33
C THR A 498 3.24 -11.51 -2.25
N ILE A 499 3.24 -10.30 -1.70
CA ILE A 499 3.02 -9.06 -2.44
C ILE A 499 4.11 -8.85 -3.50
N LEU A 500 5.36 -9.01 -3.09
CA LEU A 500 6.51 -8.79 -3.97
C LEU A 500 6.50 -9.73 -5.18
N LYS A 501 6.27 -11.03 -4.95
CA LYS A 501 6.18 -12.03 -6.03
C LYS A 501 4.96 -11.79 -6.91
N GLY A 502 3.83 -11.43 -6.32
CA GLY A 502 2.62 -11.08 -7.06
C GLY A 502 2.79 -9.83 -7.92
N ALA A 503 3.55 -8.85 -7.45
CA ALA A 503 3.87 -7.65 -8.22
C ALA A 503 4.72 -7.96 -9.47
N VAL A 504 5.65 -8.92 -9.40
CA VAL A 504 6.38 -9.42 -10.58
C VAL A 504 5.41 -10.03 -11.58
N LEU A 505 4.51 -10.91 -11.12
CA LEU A 505 3.51 -11.54 -11.99
C LEU A 505 2.56 -10.52 -12.62
N PHE A 506 2.15 -9.50 -11.87
CA PHE A 506 1.34 -8.39 -12.39
C PHE A 506 2.09 -7.57 -13.44
N GLY A 507 3.39 -7.35 -13.24
CA GLY A 507 4.23 -6.68 -14.24
C GLY A 507 4.40 -7.49 -15.54
N LEU A 508 4.38 -8.83 -15.45
CA LEU A 508 4.41 -9.72 -16.61
C LEU A 508 3.07 -9.70 -17.37
N ASP A 509 1.96 -9.74 -16.64
CA ASP A 509 0.60 -9.67 -17.20
C ASP A 509 -0.31 -8.76 -16.37
N PRO A 510 -0.35 -7.46 -16.68
CA PRO A 510 -1.26 -6.52 -16.00
C PRO A 510 -2.74 -6.76 -16.33
N SER A 511 -3.04 -7.51 -17.37
CA SER A 511 -4.41 -7.75 -17.84
C SER A 511 -5.18 -8.75 -16.98
N VAL A 512 -4.56 -9.35 -15.99
CA VAL A 512 -5.17 -10.34 -15.11
C VAL A 512 -6.34 -9.78 -14.29
N ILE A 513 -6.30 -8.49 -13.92
CA ILE A 513 -7.41 -7.79 -13.29
C ILE A 513 -8.28 -7.15 -14.37
N LYS A 514 -9.40 -7.77 -14.69
CA LYS A 514 -10.29 -7.32 -15.78
C LYS A 514 -11.28 -6.23 -15.37
N VAL A 515 -11.70 -6.23 -14.11
CA VAL A 515 -12.71 -5.29 -13.62
C VAL A 515 -12.32 -4.82 -12.23
N ARG A 516 -12.32 -3.51 -12.03
CA ARG A 516 -12.15 -2.86 -10.72
C ARG A 516 -13.40 -2.10 -10.31
N ARG A 517 -13.50 -1.79 -9.02
CA ARG A 517 -14.51 -0.88 -8.47
C ARG A 517 -13.92 0.49 -8.23
N SER A 518 -14.58 1.54 -8.69
CA SER A 518 -14.11 2.90 -8.43
C SER A 518 -14.21 3.21 -6.93
N PRO A 519 -13.13 3.64 -6.26
CA PRO A 519 -13.18 3.98 -4.83
C PRO A 519 -13.98 5.27 -4.55
N LEU A 520 -14.09 6.16 -5.55
CA LEU A 520 -14.72 7.46 -5.44
C LEU A 520 -15.52 7.77 -6.71
N THR A 521 -16.50 8.65 -6.58
CA THR A 521 -17.08 9.36 -7.71
C THR A 521 -16.12 10.41 -8.21
N TYR A 522 -15.81 10.39 -9.50
CA TYR A 522 -14.98 11.41 -10.17
C TYR A 522 -15.79 12.15 -11.21
N GLY A 523 -15.54 13.45 -11.36
CA GLY A 523 -16.20 14.30 -12.34
C GLY A 523 -15.62 15.71 -12.40
N VAL A 524 -16.30 16.58 -13.10
CA VAL A 524 -15.91 17.98 -13.29
C VAL A 524 -17.09 18.92 -13.03
N GLY A 525 -16.76 20.19 -12.70
CA GLY A 525 -17.77 21.24 -12.58
C GLY A 525 -18.12 21.82 -13.93
N VAL A 526 -19.40 21.89 -14.24
CA VAL A 526 -19.89 22.41 -15.53
C VAL A 526 -21.04 23.40 -15.34
N LEU A 527 -21.28 24.20 -16.41
CA LEU A 527 -22.50 24.98 -16.57
C LEU A 527 -23.49 24.21 -17.41
N ASN A 528 -24.69 24.00 -16.89
CA ASN A 528 -25.81 23.42 -17.64
C ASN A 528 -26.93 24.45 -17.85
N ARG A 529 -27.83 24.24 -18.82
CA ARG A 529 -29.02 25.08 -18.95
C ARG A 529 -29.86 24.96 -17.69
N PHE A 530 -30.26 26.12 -17.15
CA PHE A 530 -31.11 26.17 -15.96
C PHE A 530 -32.50 25.67 -16.28
N VAL A 531 -32.99 24.73 -15.49
CA VAL A 531 -34.37 24.18 -15.61
C VAL A 531 -35.08 24.50 -14.31
N GLU A 532 -36.17 25.28 -14.44
CA GLU A 532 -37.00 25.68 -13.30
C GLU A 532 -37.65 24.46 -12.65
N GLY A 533 -37.69 24.40 -11.33
CA GLY A 533 -38.21 23.25 -10.58
C GLY A 533 -37.26 22.06 -10.47
N LYS A 534 -36.20 22.00 -11.28
CA LYS A 534 -35.14 20.97 -11.19
C LYS A 534 -33.85 21.49 -10.51
N HIS A 535 -33.48 22.71 -10.82
CA HIS A 535 -32.23 23.31 -10.29
C HIS A 535 -32.55 24.32 -9.18
N PRO A 536 -31.72 24.36 -8.12
CA PRO A 536 -31.86 25.34 -7.04
C PRO A 536 -31.74 26.78 -7.55
N PRO A 537 -32.61 27.70 -7.13
CA PRO A 537 -32.57 29.09 -7.58
C PRO A 537 -31.25 29.80 -7.35
N GLU A 538 -30.54 29.46 -6.27
CA GLU A 538 -29.21 30.02 -5.92
C GLU A 538 -28.11 29.62 -6.91
N LYS A 539 -28.36 28.62 -7.75
CA LYS A 539 -27.43 28.20 -8.82
C LYS A 539 -27.75 28.85 -10.18
N LEU A 540 -28.69 29.74 -10.21
CA LEU A 540 -29.06 30.46 -11.43
C LEU A 540 -28.03 31.53 -11.78
N LEU A 541 -27.41 31.41 -12.94
CA LEU A 541 -26.60 32.44 -13.58
C LEU A 541 -27.24 32.90 -14.87
N VAL A 542 -27.50 34.19 -15.03
CA VAL A 542 -27.97 34.76 -16.29
C VAL A 542 -26.78 35.43 -17.01
N LYS A 543 -26.45 34.90 -18.19
CA LYS A 543 -25.38 35.42 -19.04
C LYS A 543 -25.82 35.47 -20.50
N ASP A 544 -25.64 36.59 -21.16
CA ASP A 544 -25.99 36.84 -22.55
C ASP A 544 -27.47 36.42 -22.88
N GLY A 545 -28.40 36.77 -21.95
CA GLY A 545 -29.80 36.42 -22.05
C GLY A 545 -30.14 34.95 -21.84
N THR A 546 -29.17 34.11 -21.59
CA THR A 546 -29.34 32.67 -21.34
C THR A 546 -29.24 32.36 -19.85
N ARG A 547 -30.17 31.51 -19.37
CA ARG A 547 -30.21 31.06 -17.96
C ARG A 547 -29.39 29.77 -17.82
N TRP A 548 -28.39 29.80 -16.93
CA TRP A 548 -27.46 28.70 -16.65
C TRP A 548 -27.56 28.24 -15.21
N CYS A 549 -27.36 26.95 -14.97
CA CYS A 549 -27.14 26.39 -13.66
C CYS A 549 -25.62 26.23 -13.45
N THR A 550 -25.09 26.85 -12.40
CA THR A 550 -23.65 26.77 -12.05
C THR A 550 -23.34 25.55 -11.22
N ASP A 551 -22.06 25.20 -11.19
CA ASP A 551 -21.47 24.19 -10.29
C ASP A 551 -22.07 22.78 -10.43
N VAL A 552 -22.69 22.46 -11.56
CA VAL A 552 -23.22 21.11 -11.81
C VAL A 552 -22.07 20.12 -11.84
N PHE A 553 -22.19 19.02 -11.08
CA PHE A 553 -21.20 17.95 -11.08
C PHE A 553 -21.48 16.99 -12.25
N ASP A 554 -20.67 17.06 -13.30
CA ASP A 554 -20.75 16.10 -14.42
C ASP A 554 -19.88 14.89 -14.08
N THR A 555 -20.56 13.80 -13.71
CA THR A 555 -19.93 12.55 -13.27
C THR A 555 -19.32 11.82 -14.45
N PHE A 556 -18.05 11.42 -14.31
CA PHE A 556 -17.37 10.51 -15.22
C PHE A 556 -17.61 9.07 -14.82
N ILE A 557 -17.40 8.79 -13.53
CA ILE A 557 -17.56 7.48 -12.91
C ILE A 557 -18.07 7.66 -11.49
N ALA A 558 -18.99 6.81 -11.06
CA ALA A 558 -19.53 6.83 -9.70
C ALA A 558 -18.70 5.96 -8.75
N ALA A 559 -18.73 6.30 -7.47
CA ALA A 559 -18.18 5.44 -6.43
C ALA A 559 -18.83 4.05 -6.50
N ASP A 560 -18.04 3.02 -6.32
CA ASP A 560 -18.44 1.60 -6.41
C ASP A 560 -18.96 1.13 -7.78
N GLN A 561 -18.84 1.95 -8.82
CA GLN A 561 -19.12 1.53 -10.18
C GLN A 561 -18.06 0.52 -10.65
N SER A 562 -18.50 -0.59 -11.28
CA SER A 562 -17.62 -1.53 -11.98
C SER A 562 -17.03 -0.89 -13.23
N VAL A 563 -15.73 -0.99 -13.40
CA VAL A 563 -14.97 -0.42 -14.52
C VAL A 563 -14.11 -1.50 -15.12
N ALA A 564 -14.28 -1.75 -16.40
CA ALA A 564 -13.44 -2.69 -17.13
C ALA A 564 -12.03 -2.12 -17.35
N LEU A 565 -11.02 -2.99 -17.42
CA LEU A 565 -9.68 -2.61 -17.79
C LEU A 565 -9.69 -1.95 -19.18
N GLY A 566 -9.11 -0.76 -19.27
CA GLY A 566 -9.09 0.01 -20.53
C GLY A 566 -10.36 0.78 -20.84
N GLU A 567 -11.40 0.73 -19.98
CA GLU A 567 -12.64 1.51 -20.17
C GLU A 567 -12.34 3.01 -20.19
N MET A 568 -12.85 3.70 -21.19
CA MET A 568 -12.61 5.13 -21.42
C MET A 568 -13.90 5.93 -21.35
N VAL A 569 -13.85 7.04 -20.64
CA VAL A 569 -14.92 8.05 -20.62
C VAL A 569 -14.52 9.19 -21.55
N LYS A 570 -15.36 9.44 -22.55
CA LYS A 570 -15.15 10.44 -23.59
C LYS A 570 -15.89 11.74 -23.27
N ARG A 571 -15.20 12.87 -23.37
CA ARG A 571 -15.78 14.22 -23.23
C ARG A 571 -15.16 15.15 -24.25
N SER A 572 -15.95 16.12 -24.73
CA SER A 572 -15.48 17.16 -25.64
C SER A 572 -15.46 18.52 -24.96
N TYR A 573 -14.34 19.24 -25.15
CA TYR A 573 -14.13 20.59 -24.62
C TYR A 573 -13.84 21.58 -25.75
N THR A 574 -14.31 22.81 -25.59
CA THR A 574 -14.03 23.90 -26.53
C THR A 574 -13.23 24.98 -25.80
N PRO A 575 -12.10 25.48 -26.31
CA PRO A 575 -11.39 26.61 -25.73
C PRO A 575 -12.31 27.82 -25.56
N ALA A 576 -12.21 28.51 -24.43
CA ALA A 576 -13.03 29.69 -24.14
C ALA A 576 -12.71 30.84 -25.10
N LYS A 577 -11.49 30.89 -25.64
CA LYS A 577 -11.01 31.86 -26.64
C LYS A 577 -10.27 31.13 -27.75
N PRO A 578 -10.37 31.57 -29.03
CA PRO A 578 -9.66 30.96 -30.15
C PRO A 578 -8.13 30.92 -29.98
N SER A 579 -7.56 31.91 -29.27
CA SER A 579 -6.12 32.03 -29.00
C SER A 579 -5.65 31.30 -27.76
N GLN A 580 -6.53 30.57 -27.07
CA GLN A 580 -6.17 29.84 -25.84
C GLN A 580 -5.25 28.68 -26.19
N GLN A 581 -4.08 28.64 -25.55
CA GLN A 581 -3.07 27.60 -25.75
C GLN A 581 -3.19 26.44 -24.76
N VAL A 582 -3.82 26.65 -23.60
CA VAL A 582 -3.99 25.63 -22.57
C VAL A 582 -5.41 25.68 -22.04
N ILE A 583 -6.07 24.51 -22.03
CA ILE A 583 -7.37 24.34 -21.37
C ILE A 583 -7.12 23.72 -19.99
N VAL A 584 -7.70 24.33 -18.96
CA VAL A 584 -7.58 23.86 -17.56
C VAL A 584 -8.95 23.51 -17.03
N ILE A 585 -9.10 22.29 -16.54
CA ILE A 585 -10.35 21.75 -16.02
C ILE A 585 -10.11 21.15 -14.64
N HIS A 586 -10.87 21.60 -13.65
CA HIS A 586 -10.77 21.06 -12.29
C HIS A 586 -11.52 19.75 -12.16
N VAL A 587 -10.82 18.73 -11.69
CA VAL A 587 -11.38 17.42 -11.38
C VAL A 587 -11.79 17.40 -9.92
N TYR A 588 -13.02 16.94 -9.67
CA TYR A 588 -13.59 16.79 -8.34
C TYR A 588 -13.84 15.32 -8.02
N CYS A 589 -13.86 15.00 -6.74
CA CYS A 589 -14.21 13.66 -6.27
C CYS A 589 -15.09 13.70 -5.02
N SER A 590 -15.85 12.62 -4.82
CA SER A 590 -16.75 12.43 -3.68
C SER A 590 -16.82 10.95 -3.29
N GLU A 591 -17.07 10.68 -2.02
CA GLU A 591 -17.40 9.33 -1.53
C GLU A 591 -18.86 8.96 -1.80
N LYS A 592 -19.71 9.96 -2.08
CA LYS A 592 -21.11 9.76 -2.44
C LYS A 592 -21.21 9.30 -3.90
N GLU A 593 -22.05 8.32 -4.15
CA GLU A 593 -22.33 7.81 -5.49
C GLU A 593 -22.99 8.88 -6.39
N ASN A 594 -23.93 9.63 -5.84
CA ASN A 594 -24.75 10.60 -6.56
C ASN A 594 -24.52 12.03 -6.03
N ALA A 595 -23.48 12.69 -6.51
CA ALA A 595 -23.26 14.13 -6.28
C ALA A 595 -23.85 14.93 -7.44
N SER A 596 -24.67 15.95 -7.16
CA SER A 596 -25.31 16.81 -8.17
C SER A 596 -24.54 18.11 -8.42
N PHE A 597 -23.84 18.62 -7.39
CA PHE A 597 -23.11 19.90 -7.45
C PHE A 597 -21.72 19.77 -6.84
N ILE A 598 -20.73 20.46 -7.43
CA ILE A 598 -19.36 20.50 -6.91
C ILE A 598 -19.25 21.22 -5.54
N SER A 599 -20.27 22.00 -5.18
CA SER A 599 -20.37 22.72 -3.89
C SER A 599 -21.03 21.90 -2.77
N GLU A 600 -21.45 20.65 -3.04
CA GLU A 600 -22.05 19.81 -2.01
C GLU A 600 -21.04 19.37 -0.93
N PRO A 601 -21.50 19.20 0.32
CA PRO A 601 -20.67 18.65 1.38
C PRO A 601 -20.16 17.26 1.00
N GLY A 602 -18.83 17.07 1.12
CA GLY A 602 -18.14 15.83 0.74
C GLY A 602 -17.62 15.81 -0.69
N VAL A 603 -17.98 16.78 -1.53
CA VAL A 603 -17.33 17.01 -2.84
C VAL A 603 -16.11 17.91 -2.64
N ARG A 604 -14.98 17.52 -3.22
CA ARG A 604 -13.74 18.29 -3.13
C ARG A 604 -12.99 18.26 -4.46
N LYS A 605 -12.28 19.33 -4.75
CA LYS A 605 -11.30 19.32 -5.83
C LYS A 605 -10.21 18.29 -5.49
N CYS A 606 -9.91 17.41 -6.42
CA CYS A 606 -8.89 16.37 -6.23
C CYS A 606 -7.77 16.42 -7.27
N GLY A 607 -7.96 17.18 -8.36
CA GLY A 607 -6.94 17.29 -9.40
C GLY A 607 -7.25 18.36 -10.42
N THR A 608 -6.33 18.51 -11.37
CA THR A 608 -6.45 19.46 -12.49
C THR A 608 -6.03 18.77 -13.78
N LEU A 609 -6.94 18.68 -14.74
CA LEU A 609 -6.69 18.24 -16.10
C LEU A 609 -6.19 19.44 -16.92
N ARG A 610 -5.04 19.29 -17.56
CA ARG A 610 -4.44 20.30 -18.44
C ARG A 610 -4.32 19.72 -19.86
N LEU A 611 -4.85 20.45 -20.83
CA LEU A 611 -4.79 20.12 -22.24
C LEU A 611 -3.96 21.22 -22.94
N ASP A 612 -2.81 20.87 -23.46
CA ASP A 612 -1.94 21.79 -24.19
C ASP A 612 -2.32 21.76 -25.69
N VAL A 613 -3.01 22.81 -26.12
CA VAL A 613 -3.51 22.96 -27.48
C VAL A 613 -2.65 23.92 -28.32
N SER A 614 -1.46 24.29 -27.86
CA SER A 614 -0.56 25.25 -28.52
C SER A 614 -0.01 24.78 -29.87
N GLY A 615 0.17 23.46 -30.07
CA GLY A 615 0.73 22.88 -31.30
C GLY A 615 -0.26 22.62 -32.42
N THR A 616 -1.54 22.96 -32.22
CA THR A 616 -2.60 22.67 -33.18
C THR A 616 -3.24 23.98 -33.66
N GLU A 617 -2.64 24.63 -34.67
CA GLU A 617 -3.27 25.77 -35.33
C GLU A 617 -4.49 25.28 -36.13
N SER A 618 -5.69 25.68 -35.70
CA SER A 618 -6.93 25.41 -36.41
C SER A 618 -7.47 26.72 -36.96
N THR A 619 -7.74 26.75 -38.25
CA THR A 619 -8.47 27.82 -38.95
C THR A 619 -9.99 27.74 -38.73
N ALA A 620 -10.47 26.71 -38.02
CA ALA A 620 -11.89 26.51 -37.76
C ALA A 620 -12.43 27.55 -36.76
N ALA A 621 -13.56 28.12 -37.05
CA ALA A 621 -14.25 29.12 -36.22
C ALA A 621 -14.60 28.57 -34.81
N ARG A 622 -14.62 27.27 -34.64
CA ARG A 622 -14.86 26.56 -33.37
C ARG A 622 -14.01 25.32 -33.28
N ARG A 623 -13.10 25.31 -32.31
CA ARG A 623 -12.20 24.20 -32.04
C ARG A 623 -12.82 23.25 -31.00
N GLU A 624 -12.81 21.96 -31.26
CA GLU A 624 -13.27 20.92 -30.35
C GLU A 624 -12.13 19.98 -30.00
N ILE A 625 -11.85 19.83 -28.70
CA ILE A 625 -10.84 18.92 -28.15
C ILE A 625 -11.58 17.75 -27.50
N GLN A 626 -11.43 16.59 -28.08
CA GLN A 626 -11.96 15.36 -27.52
C GLN A 626 -10.99 14.77 -26.53
N THR A 627 -11.42 14.61 -25.30
CA THR A 627 -10.64 14.04 -24.20
C THR A 627 -11.17 12.67 -23.86
N LEU A 628 -10.25 11.71 -23.75
CA LEU A 628 -10.52 10.35 -23.29
C LEU A 628 -9.82 10.17 -21.95
N MET A 629 -10.59 9.82 -20.94
CA MET A 629 -10.07 9.49 -19.62
C MET A 629 -10.24 8.01 -19.37
N GLN A 630 -9.13 7.34 -19.11
CA GLN A 630 -9.08 5.92 -18.83
C GLN A 630 -9.19 5.69 -17.33
N PHE A 631 -10.17 4.88 -16.97
CA PHE A 631 -10.38 4.33 -15.64
C PHE A 631 -10.18 2.81 -15.67
N GLY A 632 -10.29 2.13 -14.53
CA GLY A 632 -10.14 0.67 -14.48
C GLY A 632 -8.69 0.19 -14.35
N ASP A 633 -7.71 1.13 -14.39
CA ASP A 633 -6.32 0.90 -14.02
C ASP A 633 -6.05 1.42 -12.60
N THR A 634 -4.86 1.22 -12.08
CA THR A 634 -4.45 1.72 -10.75
C THR A 634 -4.27 3.24 -10.72
N GLU A 635 -4.08 3.86 -11.87
CA GLU A 635 -3.96 5.31 -12.08
C GLU A 635 -4.99 5.78 -13.11
N ILE A 636 -5.41 7.04 -12.99
CA ILE A 636 -6.28 7.67 -13.98
C ILE A 636 -5.40 8.33 -15.05
N ARG A 637 -5.62 7.98 -16.31
CA ARG A 637 -4.88 8.53 -17.45
C ARG A 637 -5.79 9.39 -18.31
N ALA A 638 -5.23 10.39 -18.98
CA ALA A 638 -5.94 11.24 -19.92
C ALA A 638 -5.19 11.32 -21.25
N MET A 639 -5.95 11.19 -22.33
CA MET A 639 -5.50 11.44 -23.69
C MET A 639 -6.45 12.46 -24.33
N ALA A 640 -5.96 13.23 -25.29
CA ALA A 640 -6.82 14.18 -25.99
C ALA A 640 -6.43 14.28 -27.48
N VAL A 641 -7.44 14.56 -28.30
CA VAL A 641 -7.30 14.72 -29.74
C VAL A 641 -8.06 15.97 -30.18
N ASP A 642 -7.45 16.80 -30.99
CA ASP A 642 -8.12 17.89 -31.67
C ASP A 642 -8.94 17.32 -32.83
N VAL A 643 -10.26 17.39 -32.72
CA VAL A 643 -11.20 16.78 -33.69
C VAL A 643 -11.06 17.38 -35.09
N SER A 644 -10.70 18.67 -35.17
CA SER A 644 -10.59 19.38 -36.46
C SER A 644 -9.35 18.99 -37.25
N THR A 645 -8.26 18.63 -36.57
CA THR A 645 -6.97 18.30 -37.19
C THR A 645 -6.59 16.83 -37.09
N GLY A 646 -7.27 16.06 -36.25
CA GLY A 646 -6.92 14.66 -35.93
C GLY A 646 -5.61 14.51 -35.15
N ARG A 647 -5.00 15.60 -34.69
CA ARG A 647 -3.71 15.57 -33.97
C ARG A 647 -3.90 15.30 -32.48
N THR A 648 -2.99 14.52 -31.92
CA THR A 648 -2.93 14.28 -30.50
C THR A 648 -2.57 15.57 -29.75
N VAL A 649 -3.31 15.86 -28.69
CA VAL A 649 -3.10 16.98 -27.78
C VAL A 649 -2.48 16.43 -26.50
N LYS A 650 -1.43 17.08 -26.01
CA LYS A 650 -0.81 16.68 -24.75
C LYS A 650 -1.80 16.90 -23.58
N ALA A 651 -2.17 15.82 -22.94
CA ALA A 651 -3.06 15.83 -21.76
C ALA A 651 -2.31 15.32 -20.53
N SER A 652 -2.56 15.95 -19.38
CA SER A 652 -2.02 15.51 -18.09
C SER A 652 -3.00 15.80 -16.98
N ILE A 653 -3.07 14.92 -15.99
CA ILE A 653 -3.84 15.14 -14.77
C ILE A 653 -2.85 15.32 -13.62
N ASP A 654 -3.02 16.42 -12.89
CA ASP A 654 -2.21 16.74 -11.72
C ASP A 654 -3.08 16.67 -10.47
N PHE A 655 -2.77 15.73 -9.58
CA PHE A 655 -3.40 15.52 -8.28
C PHE A 655 -2.58 16.10 -7.12
N LEU A 656 -1.40 16.68 -7.36
CA LEU A 656 -0.48 17.20 -6.34
C LEU A 656 -0.49 18.73 -6.22
N SER A 657 -1.06 19.43 -7.20
CA SER A 657 -1.25 20.89 -7.15
C SER A 657 -2.64 21.22 -6.60
N HIS A 658 -2.67 21.87 -5.45
CA HIS A 658 -3.89 22.28 -4.75
C HIS A 658 -4.24 23.74 -5.01
#